data_931c74174b1e3fb7affc75d2a276ed68
#
_entry.id   931c74174b1e3fb7affc75d2a276ed68
#
_cell.length_a   1.000
_cell.length_b   1.000
_cell.length_c   1.000
_cell.angle_alpha   90.00
_cell.angle_beta   90.00
_cell.angle_gamma   90.00
#
_symmetry.space_group_name_H-M   'P 1'
#
loop_
_entity.id
_entity.type
_entity.pdbx_description
1 polymer ?
#
loop_
_entity_poly.entity_id
_entity_poly.type
_entity_poly.pdbx_seq_one_letter_code
_entity_poly.pdbx_strand_id
1 'polypeptide(L)'
;MIFSNAYSTHNRAGEITYRQISQLTYEITITTFTYSQSPADRPDLEVKWGDNTTSIVQRVVKTSLGDNYNKNVYIGEHTYPGSGTYEIIVEDPNRNYGVENIPNSVNVVFSIKTVMLINSEVGYNNTPVLLNPPIDKAAKGKIFIHNPAAYDADGDSLAYRLGICTGENGEDIIGYELPEASNVIFIDSLNGDLIWDSPVEVGIYNVAIVIEEWRNNIKIGKIVRDMQIEVIESDNNPPIIDAFEKFCVVVDSTLIFEVNASDSDNNIITLTGNGGPLYLNDSSAVFEQPKIGQGTVSQTFTWNTNCSHVRRQPYQVVFKAKDDDDEVELVDIENAEILVIAPPIENIQTEATNNAVHLTWDTCSCSQATGYFIYRKQGLANYIPANCITGVPQWTGYERIANVEGFESLNYIDNNDGRGLAQGYVYCYIITAYFDDGAESIASAEVCTELVKGIPVITNVSVRNTDNIEGSMFVAWSKPTDFDTIAAPGPYKYLIYRSEGMWGESLSLIDSLPQINDTIFVDTLINTKEKQYSYKIEFYNDETGNRFLIGTPQVASSMYLKLVSSDNQISLDIDKNVPWLNDTFIVFRQNALIMEFDSIGITSTLPYVDTGLKNGATYCYKIESLGRYITDGFIDPIINFSQYTCGSPLDNVSPCSPNLILTSLCDSLKNALTWNNLNDSCADDVLKYNIYYSSSISGELELIATLNNANDTAYIHVPEESMAGCY
;
A
#
# COMPACT_ATOMS: atom_id res chain seq x y z
N MET A 1 39.15 29.52 -47.39
CA MET A 1 38.10 28.48 -47.31
C MET A 1 38.40 27.63 -46.09
N ILE A 2 37.74 27.92 -44.98
CA ILE A 2 37.82 27.11 -43.77
C ILE A 2 36.76 26.04 -43.96
N PHE A 3 37.17 24.80 -44.24
CA PHE A 3 36.27 23.67 -44.18
C PHE A 3 35.94 23.40 -42.70
N SER A 4 34.78 23.85 -42.25
CA SER A 4 34.16 23.32 -41.05
C SER A 4 33.82 21.87 -41.34
N ASN A 5 34.51 20.92 -40.72
CA ASN A 5 34.05 19.54 -40.68
C ASN A 5 32.66 19.54 -39.96
N ALA A 6 31.60 19.48 -40.74
CA ALA A 6 30.30 19.14 -40.22
C ALA A 6 30.37 17.69 -39.81
N TYR A 7 30.52 17.42 -38.51
CA TYR A 7 30.40 16.07 -37.98
C TYR A 7 28.91 15.71 -38.10
N SER A 8 28.60 14.82 -39.03
CA SER A 8 27.26 14.24 -39.16
C SER A 8 27.03 13.35 -37.94
N THR A 9 26.07 13.71 -37.15
CA THR A 9 25.66 12.93 -35.96
C THR A 9 24.93 11.68 -36.41
N HIS A 10 25.09 10.59 -35.66
CA HIS A 10 24.62 9.27 -36.03
C HIS A 10 23.88 8.52 -34.93
N ASN A 11 23.96 9.00 -33.69
CA ASN A 11 23.24 8.38 -32.56
C ASN A 11 21.74 8.69 -32.62
N ARG A 12 20.98 7.62 -32.57
CA ARG A 12 19.52 7.63 -32.59
C ARG A 12 18.91 7.29 -31.24
N ALA A 13 19.58 6.41 -30.49
CA ALA A 13 19.18 5.99 -29.17
C ALA A 13 20.39 5.47 -28.39
N GLY A 14 20.20 5.35 -27.07
CA GLY A 14 21.23 4.74 -26.22
C GLY A 14 20.78 4.57 -24.77
N GLU A 15 21.52 3.72 -24.08
CA GLU A 15 21.38 3.43 -22.66
C GLU A 15 22.69 2.96 -22.06
N ILE A 16 22.81 3.04 -20.72
CA ILE A 16 23.92 2.50 -19.94
C ILE A 16 23.34 1.56 -18.89
N THR A 17 23.80 0.31 -18.90
CA THR A 17 23.50 -0.68 -17.88
C THR A 17 24.79 -1.05 -17.16
N TYR A 18 24.70 -1.61 -15.92
CA TYR A 18 25.88 -2.08 -15.19
C TYR A 18 25.64 -3.43 -14.53
N ARG A 19 26.74 -4.13 -14.28
CA ARG A 19 26.83 -5.35 -13.49
C ARG A 19 27.87 -5.19 -12.40
N GLN A 20 27.53 -5.54 -11.16
CA GLN A 20 28.45 -5.50 -10.04
C GLN A 20 29.39 -6.71 -10.05
N ILE A 21 30.70 -6.49 -10.12
CA ILE A 21 31.73 -7.52 -10.15
C ILE A 21 32.28 -7.83 -8.74
N SER A 22 32.43 -6.78 -7.93
CA SER A 22 32.83 -6.88 -6.54
C SER A 22 32.21 -5.72 -5.75
N GLN A 23 32.46 -5.65 -4.44
CA GLN A 23 31.83 -4.65 -3.56
C GLN A 23 31.90 -3.20 -4.11
N LEU A 24 32.99 -2.81 -4.76
CA LEU A 24 33.18 -1.46 -5.30
C LEU A 24 33.51 -1.45 -6.81
N THR A 25 33.56 -2.60 -7.49
CA THR A 25 33.92 -2.70 -8.90
C THR A 25 32.69 -3.06 -9.73
N TYR A 26 32.46 -2.30 -10.78
CA TYR A 26 31.33 -2.43 -11.69
C TYR A 26 31.79 -2.50 -13.14
N GLU A 27 31.19 -3.39 -13.90
CA GLU A 27 31.27 -3.43 -15.35
C GLU A 27 30.05 -2.72 -15.93
N ILE A 28 30.26 -1.71 -16.75
CA ILE A 28 29.18 -1.05 -17.50
C ILE A 28 29.10 -1.60 -18.91
N THR A 29 27.88 -1.65 -19.43
CA THR A 29 27.58 -1.89 -20.84
C THR A 29 26.90 -0.65 -21.41
N ILE A 30 27.55 0.03 -22.35
CA ILE A 30 26.97 1.14 -23.09
C ILE A 30 26.43 0.58 -24.40
N THR A 31 25.14 0.74 -24.66
CA THR A 31 24.52 0.37 -25.91
C THR A 31 24.08 1.63 -26.65
N THR A 32 24.55 1.82 -27.88
CA THR A 32 24.10 2.91 -28.77
C THR A 32 23.53 2.36 -30.06
N PHE A 33 22.51 3.04 -30.58
CA PHE A 33 21.88 2.73 -31.85
C PHE A 33 22.17 3.86 -32.83
N THR A 34 22.83 3.53 -33.95
CA THR A 34 23.35 4.53 -34.87
C THR A 34 22.79 4.34 -36.28
N TYR A 35 22.67 5.42 -37.03
CA TYR A 35 22.26 5.39 -38.43
C TYR A 35 23.38 4.79 -39.28
N SER A 36 23.13 3.67 -39.97
CA SER A 36 24.14 2.89 -40.68
C SER A 36 24.74 3.61 -41.91
N GLN A 37 24.00 4.55 -42.49
CA GLN A 37 24.45 5.33 -43.67
C GLN A 37 25.27 6.55 -43.29
N SER A 38 25.43 6.87 -41.98
CA SER A 38 26.26 7.96 -41.53
C SER A 38 27.74 7.65 -41.75
N PRO A 39 28.56 8.59 -42.24
CA PRO A 39 29.99 8.44 -42.34
C PRO A 39 30.70 8.53 -40.97
N ALA A 40 30.03 9.01 -39.96
CA ALA A 40 30.55 9.07 -38.60
C ALA A 40 30.55 7.69 -37.97
N ASP A 41 31.66 7.36 -37.31
CA ASP A 41 31.80 6.13 -36.51
C ASP A 41 32.49 6.44 -35.18
N ARG A 42 32.09 5.77 -34.12
CA ARG A 42 32.68 5.93 -32.79
C ARG A 42 33.23 4.57 -32.36
N PRO A 43 34.53 4.29 -32.62
CA PRO A 43 35.18 3.08 -32.15
C PRO A 43 35.38 3.05 -30.65
N ASP A 44 35.34 4.22 -30.01
CA ASP A 44 35.46 4.41 -28.56
C ASP A 44 34.57 5.52 -28.06
N LEU A 45 34.30 5.52 -26.75
CA LEU A 45 33.52 6.53 -26.03
C LEU A 45 34.25 6.94 -24.74
N GLU A 46 34.20 8.20 -24.39
CA GLU A 46 34.63 8.69 -23.08
C GLU A 46 33.45 8.51 -22.08
N VAL A 47 33.77 7.90 -20.93
CA VAL A 47 32.86 7.67 -19.82
C VAL A 47 33.23 8.59 -18.67
N LYS A 48 32.28 9.37 -18.17
CA LYS A 48 32.37 10.10 -16.90
C LYS A 48 31.77 9.22 -15.80
N TRP A 49 32.62 8.79 -14.82
CA TRP A 49 32.21 7.79 -13.82
C TRP A 49 31.39 8.35 -12.63
N GLY A 50 31.29 9.67 -12.52
CA GLY A 50 30.55 10.31 -11.42
C GLY A 50 31.37 10.50 -10.14
N ASP A 51 32.61 10.03 -10.10
CA ASP A 51 33.58 10.23 -9.01
C ASP A 51 34.70 11.22 -9.38
N ASN A 52 34.46 12.07 -10.38
CA ASN A 52 35.39 13.01 -11.01
C ASN A 52 36.51 12.34 -11.83
N THR A 53 36.39 11.06 -12.17
CA THR A 53 37.31 10.38 -13.09
C THR A 53 36.62 10.11 -14.43
N THR A 54 37.44 9.97 -15.48
CA THR A 54 36.99 9.61 -16.82
C THR A 54 37.91 8.51 -17.40
N SER A 55 37.38 7.74 -18.33
CA SER A 55 38.16 6.78 -19.11
C SER A 55 37.56 6.57 -20.50
N ILE A 56 38.43 6.09 -21.42
CA ILE A 56 38.02 5.71 -22.79
C ILE A 56 37.67 4.24 -22.82
N VAL A 57 36.45 3.94 -23.32
CA VAL A 57 35.95 2.57 -23.44
C VAL A 57 35.81 2.21 -24.92
N GLN A 58 36.33 1.04 -25.30
CA GLN A 58 36.34 0.58 -26.69
C GLN A 58 35.08 -0.15 -27.06
N ARG A 59 34.63 -0.01 -28.33
CA ARG A 59 33.52 -0.79 -28.88
C ARG A 59 33.92 -2.26 -29.03
N VAL A 60 33.12 -3.14 -28.43
CA VAL A 60 33.34 -4.59 -28.49
C VAL A 60 32.49 -5.29 -29.56
N VAL A 61 31.30 -4.72 -29.85
CA VAL A 61 30.37 -5.29 -30.86
C VAL A 61 29.80 -4.18 -31.71
N LYS A 62 29.65 -4.43 -33.02
CA LYS A 62 28.83 -3.67 -33.96
C LYS A 62 28.02 -4.65 -34.80
N THR A 63 26.69 -4.57 -34.71
CA THR A 63 25.76 -5.46 -35.39
C THR A 63 24.73 -4.63 -36.18
N SER A 64 24.49 -4.98 -37.43
CA SER A 64 23.42 -4.39 -38.21
C SER A 64 22.08 -4.99 -37.73
N LEU A 65 21.08 -4.13 -37.52
CA LEU A 65 19.72 -4.54 -37.14
C LEU A 65 18.73 -4.46 -38.30
N GLY A 66 19.16 -4.08 -39.51
CA GLY A 66 18.25 -3.71 -40.61
C GLY A 66 17.80 -2.25 -40.49
N ASP A 67 16.88 -1.80 -41.35
CA ASP A 67 16.23 -0.46 -41.33
C ASP A 67 17.22 0.71 -41.19
N ASN A 68 18.41 0.56 -41.68
CA ASN A 68 19.51 1.52 -41.53
C ASN A 68 20.02 1.73 -40.11
N TYR A 69 19.83 0.79 -39.16
CA TYR A 69 20.35 0.85 -37.80
C TYR A 69 21.52 -0.12 -37.58
N ASN A 70 22.50 0.36 -36.81
CA ASN A 70 23.52 -0.47 -36.19
C ASN A 70 23.40 -0.40 -34.67
N LYS A 71 23.51 -1.55 -34.00
CA LYS A 71 23.71 -1.64 -32.55
C LYS A 71 25.21 -1.68 -32.26
N ASN A 72 25.70 -0.79 -31.42
CA ASN A 72 27.07 -0.76 -30.93
C ASN A 72 27.09 -1.03 -29.45
N VAL A 73 28.01 -1.86 -28.99
CA VAL A 73 28.17 -2.22 -27.59
C VAL A 73 29.59 -1.90 -27.15
N TYR A 74 29.72 -1.19 -26.04
CA TYR A 74 30.98 -0.86 -25.40
C TYR A 74 30.96 -1.41 -23.99
N ILE A 75 32.09 -1.99 -23.51
CA ILE A 75 32.18 -2.56 -22.17
C ILE A 75 33.37 -1.91 -21.45
N GLY A 76 33.11 -1.38 -20.27
CA GLY A 76 34.11 -0.77 -19.41
C GLY A 76 33.98 -1.21 -17.98
N GLU A 77 35.09 -1.25 -17.25
CA GLU A 77 35.16 -1.60 -15.83
C GLU A 77 35.68 -0.42 -15.02
N HIS A 78 35.11 -0.19 -13.84
CA HIS A 78 35.56 0.86 -12.92
C HIS A 78 35.43 0.43 -11.47
N THR A 79 36.42 0.85 -10.65
CA THR A 79 36.41 0.63 -9.21
C THR A 79 36.20 1.96 -8.49
N TYR A 80 35.10 2.09 -7.76
CA TYR A 80 34.73 3.30 -7.03
C TYR A 80 35.49 3.42 -5.70
N PRO A 81 35.72 4.66 -5.21
CA PRO A 81 36.49 4.88 -3.98
C PRO A 81 35.71 4.51 -2.69
N GLY A 82 34.41 4.30 -2.76
CA GLY A 82 33.56 3.98 -1.60
C GLY A 82 32.07 3.97 -1.88
N SER A 83 31.27 3.82 -0.83
CA SER A 83 29.81 3.93 -0.90
C SER A 83 29.38 5.35 -1.28
N GLY A 84 28.31 5.46 -2.05
CA GLY A 84 27.79 6.75 -2.55
C GLY A 84 26.82 6.56 -3.69
N THR A 85 26.25 7.68 -4.15
CA THR A 85 25.45 7.72 -5.39
C THR A 85 26.32 8.27 -6.49
N TYR A 86 26.44 7.54 -7.58
CA TYR A 86 27.26 7.90 -8.73
C TYR A 86 26.38 8.03 -9.98
N GLU A 87 26.60 9.09 -10.76
CA GLU A 87 25.97 9.29 -12.05
C GLU A 87 26.99 9.05 -13.16
N ILE A 88 26.80 7.98 -13.93
CA ILE A 88 27.63 7.61 -15.07
C ILE A 88 27.07 8.27 -16.30
N ILE A 89 27.89 9.02 -17.04
CA ILE A 89 27.47 9.79 -18.21
C ILE A 89 28.37 9.44 -19.40
N VAL A 90 27.73 9.29 -20.56
CA VAL A 90 28.41 9.16 -21.85
C VAL A 90 27.83 10.21 -22.80
N GLU A 91 28.71 10.91 -23.51
CA GLU A 91 28.34 11.98 -24.41
C GLU A 91 28.89 11.73 -25.83
N ASP A 92 28.10 12.11 -26.82
CA ASP A 92 28.54 12.22 -28.20
C ASP A 92 28.20 13.63 -28.73
N PRO A 93 29.08 14.24 -29.56
CA PRO A 93 29.08 15.70 -29.73
C PRO A 93 27.75 16.35 -30.13
N ASN A 94 26.92 15.75 -30.91
CA ASN A 94 25.69 16.40 -31.36
C ASN A 94 24.58 15.41 -31.67
N ARG A 95 23.31 15.85 -31.51
CA ARG A 95 22.12 15.15 -31.97
C ARG A 95 21.90 15.37 -33.48
N ASN A 96 20.98 14.63 -34.07
CA ASN A 96 20.59 14.84 -35.48
C ASN A 96 19.99 16.24 -35.72
N TYR A 97 20.18 16.72 -36.93
CA TYR A 97 19.41 17.88 -37.42
C TYR A 97 17.92 17.51 -37.58
N GLY A 98 17.04 18.44 -37.26
CA GLY A 98 15.61 18.29 -37.51
C GLY A 98 14.88 17.41 -36.52
N VAL A 99 15.34 17.31 -35.27
CA VAL A 99 14.52 16.76 -34.17
C VAL A 99 13.52 17.82 -33.74
N GLU A 100 12.23 17.57 -33.97
CA GLU A 100 11.16 18.56 -33.89
C GLU A 100 10.92 19.07 -32.45
N ASN A 101 11.08 18.19 -31.48
CA ASN A 101 10.82 18.51 -30.07
C ASN A 101 12.08 18.89 -29.27
N ILE A 102 13.20 19.13 -29.94
CA ILE A 102 14.44 19.65 -29.32
C ILE A 102 14.91 20.90 -30.08
N PRO A 103 14.84 22.08 -29.47
CA PRO A 103 15.29 23.31 -30.13
C PRO A 103 16.75 23.25 -30.56
N ASN A 104 17.02 23.58 -31.86
CA ASN A 104 18.36 23.61 -32.43
C ASN A 104 19.16 22.29 -32.19
N SER A 105 18.51 21.14 -32.37
CA SER A 105 18.99 19.80 -32.00
C SER A 105 20.41 19.49 -32.50
N VAL A 106 20.82 19.96 -33.67
CA VAL A 106 22.16 19.77 -34.24
C VAL A 106 23.30 20.35 -33.41
N ASN A 107 23.01 21.28 -32.51
CA ASN A 107 23.99 21.88 -31.59
C ASN A 107 23.81 21.40 -30.14
N VAL A 108 22.94 20.40 -29.94
CA VAL A 108 22.72 19.79 -28.63
C VAL A 108 23.48 18.46 -28.56
N VAL A 109 24.26 18.29 -27.50
CA VAL A 109 25.01 17.07 -27.24
C VAL A 109 24.02 15.90 -27.04
N PHE A 110 24.29 14.76 -27.63
CA PHE A 110 23.62 13.51 -27.29
C PHE A 110 24.25 12.97 -26.01
N SER A 111 23.45 12.81 -24.96
CA SER A 111 23.93 12.33 -23.67
C SER A 111 22.99 11.27 -23.14
N ILE A 112 23.56 10.19 -22.60
CA ILE A 112 22.88 9.12 -21.88
C ILE A 112 23.49 8.97 -20.50
N LYS A 113 22.67 8.61 -19.54
CA LYS A 113 23.11 8.48 -18.17
C LYS A 113 22.43 7.35 -17.39
N THR A 114 23.13 6.85 -16.40
CA THR A 114 22.59 5.95 -15.39
C THR A 114 23.04 6.38 -14.00
N VAL A 115 22.21 6.16 -13.00
CA VAL A 115 22.49 6.48 -11.60
C VAL A 115 22.53 5.17 -10.82
N MET A 116 23.55 5.02 -10.01
CA MET A 116 23.80 3.83 -9.22
C MET A 116 24.04 4.21 -7.75
N LEU A 117 23.44 3.43 -6.84
CA LEU A 117 23.67 3.53 -5.41
C LEU A 117 24.61 2.40 -4.95
N ILE A 118 25.80 2.75 -4.49
CA ILE A 118 26.71 1.80 -3.82
C ILE A 118 26.48 1.90 -2.32
N ASN A 119 25.85 0.88 -1.74
CA ASN A 119 25.58 0.81 -0.30
C ASN A 119 25.62 -0.66 0.16
N SER A 120 26.47 -0.97 1.13
CA SER A 120 26.61 -2.34 1.67
C SER A 120 25.34 -2.90 2.33
N GLU A 121 24.44 -2.03 2.81
CA GLU A 121 23.19 -2.45 3.43
C GLU A 121 22.13 -2.89 2.39
N VAL A 122 22.26 -2.41 1.16
CA VAL A 122 21.35 -2.77 0.06
C VAL A 122 21.77 -4.09 -0.60
N GLY A 123 23.05 -4.47 -0.46
CA GLY A 123 23.64 -5.67 -1.07
C GLY A 123 24.12 -5.44 -2.51
N TYR A 124 24.38 -6.55 -3.22
CA TYR A 124 24.76 -6.53 -4.63
C TYR A 124 23.60 -6.10 -5.52
N ASN A 125 23.91 -5.33 -6.56
CA ASN A 125 22.92 -4.85 -7.51
C ASN A 125 23.46 -4.80 -8.94
N ASN A 126 22.64 -5.27 -9.88
CA ASN A 126 22.82 -5.13 -11.31
C ASN A 126 21.63 -4.38 -11.87
N THR A 127 21.83 -3.52 -12.87
CA THR A 127 20.67 -2.87 -13.51
C THR A 127 19.84 -3.88 -14.30
N PRO A 128 18.54 -3.59 -14.52
CA PRO A 128 17.75 -4.31 -15.50
C PRO A 128 18.40 -4.23 -16.89
N VAL A 129 18.22 -5.30 -17.66
CA VAL A 129 18.63 -5.39 -19.07
C VAL A 129 17.42 -5.02 -19.94
N LEU A 130 17.65 -4.18 -20.95
CA LEU A 130 16.59 -3.72 -21.87
C LEU A 130 16.62 -4.57 -23.14
N LEU A 131 15.62 -5.45 -23.29
CA LEU A 131 15.64 -6.51 -24.30
C LEU A 131 15.10 -6.07 -25.67
N ASN A 132 14.22 -5.06 -25.70
CA ASN A 132 13.68 -4.52 -26.97
C ASN A 132 14.52 -3.31 -27.45
N PRO A 133 15.03 -3.33 -28.67
CA PRO A 133 15.76 -2.19 -29.23
C PRO A 133 14.78 -1.04 -29.58
N PRO A 134 15.21 0.23 -29.38
CA PRO A 134 14.37 1.42 -29.60
C PRO A 134 14.49 1.91 -31.07
N ILE A 135 14.05 1.11 -32.03
CA ILE A 135 14.21 1.35 -33.48
C ILE A 135 12.92 1.38 -34.27
N ASP A 136 11.77 1.26 -33.59
CA ASP A 136 10.46 1.22 -34.24
C ASP A 136 10.06 2.61 -34.75
N LYS A 137 9.29 2.63 -35.85
CA LYS A 137 8.75 3.83 -36.48
C LYS A 137 7.28 4.02 -36.12
N ALA A 138 6.80 5.25 -36.24
CA ALA A 138 5.40 5.60 -36.05
C ALA A 138 4.78 6.11 -37.37
N ALA A 139 3.47 5.91 -37.51
CA ALA A 139 2.69 6.55 -38.57
C ALA A 139 1.83 7.67 -37.99
N LYS A 140 1.71 8.79 -38.71
CA LYS A 140 0.86 9.92 -38.35
C LYS A 140 -0.59 9.47 -38.14
N GLY A 141 -1.20 9.86 -37.03
CA GLY A 141 -2.58 9.54 -36.68
C GLY A 141 -2.87 8.08 -36.31
N LYS A 142 -1.83 7.24 -36.17
CA LYS A 142 -1.94 5.86 -35.69
C LYS A 142 -1.33 5.75 -34.28
N ILE A 143 -1.74 4.76 -33.53
CA ILE A 143 -1.11 4.47 -32.22
C ILE A 143 0.30 3.93 -32.46
N PHE A 144 1.26 4.51 -31.72
CA PHE A 144 2.62 3.97 -31.58
C PHE A 144 2.81 3.44 -30.17
N ILE A 145 3.32 2.22 -30.06
CA ILE A 145 3.64 1.58 -28.78
C ILE A 145 5.10 1.13 -28.79
N HIS A 146 5.81 1.40 -27.67
CA HIS A 146 7.15 0.87 -27.45
C HIS A 146 7.28 0.44 -25.99
N ASN A 147 7.84 -0.75 -25.77
CA ASN A 147 8.20 -1.24 -24.43
C ASN A 147 9.68 -1.65 -24.43
N PRO A 148 10.51 -1.16 -23.50
CA PRO A 148 11.93 -1.55 -23.43
C PRO A 148 12.13 -3.03 -23.08
N ALA A 149 11.10 -3.76 -22.66
CA ALA A 149 11.17 -5.11 -22.13
C ALA A 149 12.28 -5.24 -21.06
N ALA A 150 12.24 -4.35 -20.09
CA ALA A 150 13.23 -4.33 -19.03
C ALA A 150 13.06 -5.54 -18.12
N TYR A 151 14.16 -6.27 -17.91
CA TYR A 151 14.22 -7.44 -17.05
C TYR A 151 15.31 -7.26 -16.00
N ASP A 152 14.90 -7.29 -14.74
CA ASP A 152 15.80 -7.28 -13.59
C ASP A 152 16.04 -8.72 -13.11
N ALA A 153 17.33 -9.13 -13.13
CA ALA A 153 17.73 -10.48 -12.75
C ALA A 153 17.83 -10.66 -11.21
N ASP A 154 18.00 -9.55 -10.47
CA ASP A 154 18.08 -9.54 -9.02
C ASP A 154 16.69 -9.56 -8.37
N GLY A 155 15.63 -9.35 -9.17
CA GLY A 155 14.23 -9.37 -8.74
C GLY A 155 13.73 -8.05 -8.17
N ASP A 156 14.43 -6.95 -8.43
CA ASP A 156 14.04 -5.63 -7.97
C ASP A 156 12.79 -5.10 -8.69
N SER A 157 12.05 -4.26 -8.01
CA SER A 157 10.85 -3.64 -8.58
C SER A 157 11.22 -2.52 -9.53
N LEU A 158 10.64 -2.54 -10.73
CA LEU A 158 10.84 -1.52 -11.74
C LEU A 158 9.65 -0.55 -11.79
N ALA A 159 9.95 0.73 -11.95
CA ALA A 159 8.97 1.78 -12.19
C ALA A 159 9.40 2.64 -13.37
N TYR A 160 8.43 3.03 -14.20
CA TYR A 160 8.70 3.73 -15.44
C TYR A 160 8.07 5.12 -15.44
N ARG A 161 8.76 6.07 -16.07
CA ARG A 161 8.20 7.39 -16.35
C ARG A 161 8.86 8.03 -17.56
N LEU A 162 8.18 8.96 -18.18
CA LEU A 162 8.79 9.83 -19.17
C LEU A 162 9.76 10.80 -18.49
N GLY A 163 10.87 11.08 -19.15
CA GLY A 163 11.90 12.01 -18.74
C GLY A 163 12.12 13.12 -19.75
N ILE A 164 13.02 14.04 -19.40
CA ILE A 164 13.58 15.03 -20.31
C ILE A 164 14.84 14.43 -20.92
N CYS A 165 15.02 14.55 -22.24
CA CYS A 165 16.25 14.16 -22.90
C CYS A 165 17.41 15.01 -22.37
N THR A 166 18.61 14.41 -22.25
CA THR A 166 19.77 15.08 -21.67
C THR A 166 20.77 15.54 -22.72
N GLY A 167 21.41 16.66 -22.43
CA GLY A 167 22.46 17.30 -23.21
C GLY A 167 23.80 17.29 -22.48
N GLU A 168 24.59 18.35 -22.66
CA GLU A 168 25.93 18.49 -22.07
C GLU A 168 25.92 18.25 -20.56
N ASN A 169 26.89 17.47 -20.05
CA ASN A 169 27.04 17.07 -18.66
C ASN A 169 25.84 16.30 -18.06
N GLY A 170 25.00 15.66 -18.92
CA GLY A 170 23.82 14.95 -18.45
C GLY A 170 22.69 15.86 -17.95
N GLU A 171 22.79 17.17 -18.18
CA GLU A 171 21.78 18.13 -17.79
C GLU A 171 20.55 18.06 -18.71
N ASP A 172 19.39 18.42 -18.20
CA ASP A 172 18.15 18.42 -18.96
C ASP A 172 18.20 19.47 -20.09
N ILE A 173 17.76 19.11 -21.29
CA ILE A 173 17.74 20.01 -22.46
C ILE A 173 16.71 21.13 -22.24
N ILE A 174 17.17 22.36 -22.26
CA ILE A 174 16.30 23.53 -22.11
C ILE A 174 15.40 23.67 -23.35
N GLY A 175 14.09 23.78 -23.10
CA GLY A 175 13.07 23.89 -24.14
C GLY A 175 12.71 22.58 -24.82
N TYR A 176 13.12 21.43 -24.26
CA TYR A 176 12.58 20.14 -24.63
C TYR A 176 11.10 20.05 -24.24
N GLU A 177 10.28 19.55 -25.15
CA GLU A 177 8.87 19.26 -24.90
C GLU A 177 8.55 17.83 -25.37
N LEU A 178 7.54 17.20 -24.74
CA LEU A 178 7.07 15.91 -25.25
C LEU A 178 6.44 16.10 -26.64
N PRO A 179 6.54 15.10 -27.54
CA PRO A 179 5.88 15.16 -28.84
C PRO A 179 4.37 15.37 -28.73
N GLU A 180 3.80 16.14 -29.64
CA GLU A 180 2.35 16.35 -29.69
C GLU A 180 1.61 15.06 -30.08
N ALA A 181 0.50 14.80 -29.39
CA ALA A 181 -0.42 13.70 -29.65
C ALA A 181 -1.84 14.23 -29.82
N SER A 182 -2.64 13.65 -30.71
CA SER A 182 -4.05 14.02 -30.82
C SER A 182 -4.86 13.67 -29.57
N ASN A 183 -4.48 12.58 -28.88
CA ASN A 183 -5.07 12.15 -27.62
C ASN A 183 -4.06 12.30 -26.48
N VAL A 184 -3.08 11.41 -26.37
CA VAL A 184 -2.13 11.40 -25.23
C VAL A 184 -0.80 10.76 -25.62
N ILE A 185 0.28 11.20 -24.95
CA ILE A 185 1.55 10.47 -24.87
C ILE A 185 1.85 10.21 -23.39
N PHE A 186 2.03 8.97 -23.00
CA PHE A 186 2.35 8.56 -21.63
C PHE A 186 3.11 7.24 -21.61
N ILE A 187 3.64 6.89 -20.46
CA ILE A 187 4.22 5.58 -20.18
C ILE A 187 3.49 4.95 -19.00
N ASP A 188 3.11 3.68 -19.11
CA ASP A 188 2.59 2.95 -17.98
C ASP A 188 3.71 2.74 -16.95
N SER A 189 3.46 3.17 -15.72
CA SER A 189 4.46 3.19 -14.65
C SER A 189 4.83 1.82 -14.12
N LEU A 190 4.06 0.77 -14.41
CA LEU A 190 4.26 -0.58 -13.90
C LEU A 190 4.85 -1.52 -14.96
N ASN A 191 4.36 -1.46 -16.19
CA ASN A 191 4.78 -2.37 -17.25
C ASN A 191 5.74 -1.75 -18.26
N GLY A 192 5.84 -0.41 -18.35
CA GLY A 192 6.78 0.29 -19.21
C GLY A 192 6.29 0.51 -20.64
N ASP A 193 5.01 0.32 -20.94
CA ASP A 193 4.44 0.60 -22.25
C ASP A 193 4.40 2.12 -22.49
N LEU A 194 5.29 2.60 -23.38
CA LEU A 194 5.20 3.94 -23.93
C LEU A 194 4.13 3.94 -25.02
N ILE A 195 3.06 4.68 -24.76
CA ILE A 195 1.95 4.85 -25.72
C ILE A 195 1.96 6.30 -26.20
N TRP A 196 2.11 6.47 -27.52
CA TRP A 196 1.91 7.75 -28.20
C TRP A 196 0.70 7.61 -29.11
N ASP A 197 -0.45 8.04 -28.59
CA ASP A 197 -1.72 7.89 -29.28
C ASP A 197 -1.93 9.02 -30.29
N SER A 198 -1.78 8.64 -31.54
CA SER A 198 -1.99 9.48 -32.72
C SER A 198 -1.02 10.68 -32.82
N PRO A 199 0.26 10.44 -33.23
CA PRO A 199 1.20 11.48 -33.59
C PRO A 199 0.59 12.50 -34.55
N VAL A 200 0.76 13.80 -34.29
CA VAL A 200 0.09 14.87 -35.04
C VAL A 200 0.81 15.23 -36.33
N GLU A 201 2.14 15.29 -36.31
CA GLU A 201 2.94 15.72 -37.45
C GLU A 201 4.06 14.72 -37.76
N VAL A 202 4.37 14.59 -39.08
CA VAL A 202 5.53 13.81 -39.53
C VAL A 202 6.82 14.49 -39.10
N GLY A 203 7.84 13.70 -38.79
CA GLY A 203 9.12 14.25 -38.34
C GLY A 203 9.89 13.28 -37.47
N ILE A 204 10.94 13.78 -36.89
CA ILE A 204 11.84 13.03 -35.99
C ILE A 204 11.69 13.59 -34.58
N TYR A 205 11.39 12.74 -33.64
CA TYR A 205 11.16 13.12 -32.24
C TYR A 205 12.04 12.32 -31.30
N ASN A 206 12.49 12.92 -30.21
CA ASN A 206 13.19 12.21 -29.15
C ASN A 206 12.31 12.08 -27.89
N VAL A 207 12.37 10.91 -27.28
CA VAL A 207 11.70 10.60 -26.00
C VAL A 207 12.70 9.95 -25.07
N ALA A 208 12.68 10.34 -23.79
CA ALA A 208 13.47 9.69 -22.75
C ALA A 208 12.58 8.83 -21.85
N ILE A 209 12.89 7.53 -21.75
CA ILE A 209 12.28 6.61 -20.81
C ILE A 209 13.21 6.49 -19.60
N VAL A 210 12.69 6.81 -18.43
CA VAL A 210 13.39 6.64 -17.15
C VAL A 210 12.86 5.39 -16.49
N ILE A 211 13.76 4.45 -16.20
CA ILE A 211 13.51 3.19 -15.51
C ILE A 211 14.15 3.29 -14.13
N GLU A 212 13.35 3.31 -13.09
CA GLU A 212 13.77 3.38 -11.69
C GLU A 212 13.71 1.99 -11.06
N GLU A 213 14.73 1.64 -10.32
CA GLU A 213 14.92 0.35 -9.68
C GLU A 213 14.78 0.49 -8.16
N TRP A 214 13.96 -0.37 -7.56
CA TRP A 214 13.56 -0.25 -6.17
C TRP A 214 13.70 -1.59 -5.44
N ARG A 215 14.37 -1.56 -4.27
CA ARG A 215 14.51 -2.69 -3.33
C ARG A 215 14.05 -2.26 -1.94
N ASN A 216 13.08 -2.96 -1.36
CA ASN A 216 12.54 -2.65 -0.02
C ASN A 216 12.11 -1.17 0.14
N ASN A 217 11.45 -0.59 -0.88
CA ASN A 217 11.05 0.82 -0.96
C ASN A 217 12.21 1.84 -1.02
N ILE A 218 13.43 1.38 -1.23
CA ILE A 218 14.60 2.23 -1.46
C ILE A 218 14.90 2.25 -2.95
N LYS A 219 15.05 3.44 -3.54
CA LYS A 219 15.50 3.57 -4.91
C LYS A 219 17.01 3.33 -4.96
N ILE A 220 17.42 2.28 -5.71
CA ILE A 220 18.80 1.81 -5.78
C ILE A 220 19.47 2.11 -7.11
N GLY A 221 18.69 2.31 -8.16
CA GLY A 221 19.18 2.58 -9.49
C GLY A 221 18.25 3.43 -10.35
N LYS A 222 18.77 3.97 -11.43
CA LYS A 222 18.01 4.66 -12.47
C LYS A 222 18.72 4.56 -13.80
N ILE A 223 18.07 4.02 -14.82
CA ILE A 223 18.53 4.04 -16.21
C ILE A 223 17.74 5.09 -16.99
N VAL A 224 18.38 5.79 -17.89
CA VAL A 224 17.71 6.64 -18.87
C VAL A 224 17.98 6.08 -20.25
N ARG A 225 16.92 5.63 -20.94
CA ARG A 225 16.94 5.31 -22.37
C ARG A 225 16.52 6.55 -23.13
N ASP A 226 17.42 7.13 -23.89
CA ASP A 226 17.11 8.19 -24.87
C ASP A 226 16.85 7.50 -26.22
N MET A 227 15.70 7.73 -26.83
CA MET A 227 15.33 7.11 -28.10
C MET A 227 14.73 8.11 -29.07
N GLN A 228 14.95 7.85 -30.35
CA GLN A 228 14.40 8.64 -31.45
C GLN A 228 13.32 7.85 -32.15
N ILE A 229 12.17 8.51 -32.38
CA ILE A 229 11.01 7.96 -33.10
C ILE A 229 10.84 8.77 -34.38
N GLU A 230 10.80 8.11 -35.52
CA GLU A 230 10.49 8.68 -36.82
C GLU A 230 9.02 8.50 -37.12
N VAL A 231 8.27 9.60 -37.30
CA VAL A 231 6.86 9.61 -37.69
C VAL A 231 6.76 9.84 -39.21
N ILE A 232 6.08 8.97 -39.90
CA ILE A 232 5.94 8.95 -41.34
C ILE A 232 4.45 9.07 -41.72
N GLU A 233 4.15 9.70 -42.86
CA GLU A 233 2.81 9.67 -43.45
C GLU A 233 2.59 8.29 -44.11
N SER A 234 1.60 7.55 -43.69
CA SER A 234 1.25 6.26 -44.26
C SER A 234 -0.20 5.88 -44.02
N ASP A 235 -0.81 5.18 -44.98
CA ASP A 235 -2.13 4.59 -44.82
C ASP A 235 -2.10 3.22 -44.10
N ASN A 236 -0.90 2.64 -43.94
CA ASN A 236 -0.71 1.35 -43.24
C ASN A 236 -1.30 1.37 -41.81
N ASN A 237 -1.93 0.26 -41.42
CA ASN A 237 -2.40 0.05 -40.04
C ASN A 237 -1.44 -0.90 -39.30
N PRO A 238 -1.11 -0.66 -38.04
CA PRO A 238 -0.30 -1.63 -37.29
C PRO A 238 -1.06 -2.96 -37.15
N PRO A 239 -0.34 -4.08 -37.10
CA PRO A 239 -0.93 -5.34 -36.67
C PRO A 239 -1.51 -5.20 -35.24
N ILE A 240 -2.35 -6.14 -34.81
CA ILE A 240 -2.99 -6.17 -33.52
C ILE A 240 -2.74 -7.53 -32.88
N ILE A 241 -2.15 -7.51 -31.65
CA ILE A 241 -2.02 -8.69 -30.80
C ILE A 241 -3.26 -8.76 -29.89
N ASP A 242 -3.82 -9.97 -29.69
CA ASP A 242 -4.90 -10.17 -28.73
C ASP A 242 -4.41 -9.85 -27.32
N ALA A 243 -5.16 -9.03 -26.58
CA ALA A 243 -4.82 -8.65 -25.20
C ALA A 243 -4.79 -9.86 -24.25
N PHE A 244 -3.90 -9.83 -23.27
CA PHE A 244 -3.73 -10.90 -22.28
C PHE A 244 -4.48 -10.61 -20.99
N GLU A 245 -5.00 -11.67 -20.37
CA GLU A 245 -5.32 -11.66 -18.95
C GLU A 245 -4.04 -11.83 -18.13
N LYS A 246 -4.10 -11.46 -16.84
CA LYS A 246 -3.00 -11.73 -15.91
C LYS A 246 -2.91 -13.22 -15.60
N PHE A 247 -1.76 -13.77 -15.80
CA PHE A 247 -1.50 -15.17 -15.52
C PHE A 247 -0.97 -15.37 -14.11
N CYS A 248 -1.38 -16.46 -13.50
CA CYS A 248 -0.86 -16.92 -12.22
C CYS A 248 -0.65 -18.42 -12.28
N VAL A 249 0.51 -18.86 -11.83
CA VAL A 249 0.90 -20.26 -11.90
C VAL A 249 1.56 -20.69 -10.59
N VAL A 250 1.10 -21.81 -10.04
CA VAL A 250 1.77 -22.45 -8.91
C VAL A 250 3.01 -23.19 -9.42
N VAL A 251 4.09 -23.14 -8.66
CA VAL A 251 5.34 -23.86 -9.02
C VAL A 251 5.08 -25.34 -9.32
N ASP A 252 5.99 -25.96 -10.06
CA ASP A 252 5.90 -27.34 -10.56
C ASP A 252 4.70 -27.57 -11.50
N SER A 253 4.13 -26.49 -12.05
CA SER A 253 3.08 -26.54 -13.05
C SER A 253 3.58 -25.97 -14.39
N THR A 254 2.88 -26.28 -15.48
CA THR A 254 3.18 -25.76 -16.80
C THR A 254 2.17 -24.67 -17.18
N LEU A 255 2.64 -23.46 -17.43
CA LEU A 255 1.84 -22.40 -18.04
C LEU A 255 1.90 -22.52 -19.57
N ILE A 256 0.73 -22.57 -20.24
CA ILE A 256 0.62 -22.62 -21.69
C ILE A 256 -0.46 -21.62 -22.12
N PHE A 257 -0.14 -20.77 -23.11
CA PHE A 257 -1.12 -19.92 -23.78
C PHE A 257 -0.69 -19.61 -25.21
N GLU A 258 -1.66 -19.22 -26.04
CA GLU A 258 -1.44 -18.83 -27.45
C GLU A 258 -1.30 -17.30 -27.52
N VAL A 259 -0.35 -16.85 -28.31
CA VAL A 259 -0.15 -15.45 -28.71
C VAL A 259 -0.63 -15.31 -30.15
N ASN A 260 -1.70 -14.57 -30.34
CA ASN A 260 -2.30 -14.37 -31.68
C ASN A 260 -2.09 -12.91 -32.07
N ALA A 261 -1.75 -12.72 -33.36
CA ALA A 261 -1.73 -11.41 -33.98
C ALA A 261 -2.42 -11.43 -35.36
N SER A 262 -3.06 -10.31 -35.69
CA SER A 262 -3.74 -10.12 -36.97
C SER A 262 -3.45 -8.76 -37.58
N ASP A 263 -3.47 -8.67 -38.88
CA ASP A 263 -3.23 -7.46 -39.66
C ASP A 263 -4.39 -7.19 -40.62
N SER A 264 -4.96 -5.98 -40.56
CA SER A 264 -6.12 -5.58 -41.36
C SER A 264 -5.81 -5.37 -42.82
N ASP A 265 -4.55 -5.06 -43.15
CA ASP A 265 -4.06 -4.78 -44.49
C ASP A 265 -3.53 -6.07 -45.16
N ASN A 266 -3.58 -7.18 -44.41
CA ASN A 266 -3.12 -8.51 -44.81
C ASN A 266 -1.61 -8.58 -45.11
N ASN A 267 -0.80 -7.76 -44.40
CA ASN A 267 0.65 -7.77 -44.47
C ASN A 267 1.23 -9.03 -43.79
N ILE A 268 2.48 -9.35 -44.06
CA ILE A 268 3.17 -10.45 -43.38
C ILE A 268 3.56 -9.96 -41.97
N ILE A 269 3.12 -10.66 -40.95
CA ILE A 269 3.40 -10.37 -39.56
C ILE A 269 4.60 -11.18 -39.10
N THR A 270 5.56 -10.53 -38.48
CA THR A 270 6.64 -11.15 -37.72
C THR A 270 6.38 -11.01 -36.23
N LEU A 271 6.08 -12.13 -35.56
CA LEU A 271 5.80 -12.19 -34.12
C LEU A 271 7.04 -12.62 -33.36
N THR A 272 7.41 -11.83 -32.31
CA THR A 272 8.53 -12.08 -31.43
C THR A 272 8.14 -11.84 -29.96
N GLY A 273 8.91 -12.37 -29.00
CA GLY A 273 8.69 -12.17 -27.58
C GLY A 273 10.00 -11.94 -26.83
N ASN A 274 9.98 -11.02 -25.86
CA ASN A 274 11.11 -10.72 -24.98
C ASN A 274 10.62 -10.58 -23.54
N GLY A 275 11.40 -11.05 -22.57
CA GLY A 275 11.06 -10.94 -21.17
C GLY A 275 11.82 -11.93 -20.30
N GLY A 276 11.86 -11.68 -19.01
CA GLY A 276 12.63 -12.48 -18.05
C GLY A 276 12.49 -13.99 -18.20
N PRO A 277 11.28 -14.54 -18.27
CA PRO A 277 11.07 -15.99 -18.40
C PRO A 277 11.83 -16.67 -19.53
N LEU A 278 12.04 -15.96 -20.64
CA LEU A 278 12.74 -16.51 -21.82
C LEU A 278 14.26 -16.55 -21.65
N TYR A 279 14.81 -15.84 -20.65
CA TYR A 279 16.25 -15.70 -20.44
C TYR A 279 16.75 -16.28 -19.10
N LEU A 280 15.85 -16.92 -18.33
CA LEU A 280 16.22 -17.59 -17.08
C LEU A 280 17.23 -18.72 -17.34
N ASN A 281 18.18 -18.90 -16.43
CA ASN A 281 19.18 -19.96 -16.53
C ASN A 281 18.60 -21.35 -16.16
N ASP A 282 17.54 -21.36 -15.37
CA ASP A 282 16.86 -22.59 -14.94
C ASP A 282 15.41 -22.59 -15.44
N SER A 283 15.03 -23.67 -16.11
CA SER A 283 13.67 -23.88 -16.64
C SER A 283 13.10 -22.65 -17.35
N SER A 284 13.85 -22.08 -18.29
CA SER A 284 13.37 -20.95 -19.12
C SER A 284 12.11 -21.30 -19.88
N ALA A 285 11.28 -20.28 -20.11
CA ALA A 285 10.12 -20.40 -21.00
C ALA A 285 10.55 -20.63 -22.44
N VAL A 286 9.68 -21.24 -23.22
CA VAL A 286 9.86 -21.53 -24.65
C VAL A 286 8.83 -20.74 -25.45
N PHE A 287 9.32 -19.97 -26.41
CA PHE A 287 8.55 -19.30 -27.44
C PHE A 287 9.37 -19.36 -28.73
N GLU A 288 8.94 -20.20 -29.66
CA GLU A 288 9.67 -20.42 -30.95
C GLU A 288 9.53 -19.17 -31.81
N GLN A 289 10.58 -18.39 -31.93
CA GLN A 289 10.59 -17.08 -32.60
C GLN A 289 11.81 -16.87 -33.51
N PRO A 290 11.70 -16.00 -34.56
CA PRO A 290 10.47 -15.31 -34.99
C PRO A 290 9.44 -16.25 -35.59
N LYS A 291 8.14 -15.99 -35.35
CA LYS A 291 7.04 -16.65 -36.05
C LYS A 291 6.48 -15.72 -37.13
N ILE A 292 6.31 -16.22 -38.33
CA ILE A 292 5.89 -15.42 -39.50
C ILE A 292 4.59 -15.97 -40.05
N GLY A 293 3.63 -15.09 -40.39
CA GLY A 293 2.36 -15.43 -40.99
C GLY A 293 1.76 -14.27 -41.77
N GLN A 294 1.02 -14.56 -42.85
CA GLN A 294 0.35 -13.55 -43.68
C GLN A 294 -1.05 -13.25 -43.13
N GLY A 295 -1.32 -11.98 -42.82
CA GLY A 295 -2.59 -11.49 -42.30
C GLY A 295 -2.91 -11.96 -40.90
N THR A 296 -2.43 -13.14 -40.49
CA THR A 296 -2.57 -13.68 -39.15
C THR A 296 -1.40 -14.57 -38.79
N VAL A 297 -1.05 -14.58 -37.51
CA VAL A 297 -0.02 -15.46 -36.95
C VAL A 297 -0.38 -15.89 -35.55
N SER A 298 -0.06 -17.14 -35.18
CA SER A 298 -0.24 -17.67 -33.83
C SER A 298 0.99 -18.45 -33.42
N GLN A 299 1.39 -18.31 -32.13
CA GLN A 299 2.50 -19.04 -31.54
C GLN A 299 2.24 -19.33 -30.06
N THR A 300 2.55 -20.57 -29.66
CA THR A 300 2.39 -21.01 -28.25
C THR A 300 3.55 -20.53 -27.41
N PHE A 301 3.24 -19.96 -26.25
CA PHE A 301 4.16 -19.76 -25.14
C PHE A 301 4.01 -20.90 -24.14
N THR A 302 5.13 -21.48 -23.69
CA THR A 302 5.14 -22.58 -22.70
C THR A 302 6.20 -22.32 -21.65
N TRP A 303 5.84 -22.45 -20.36
CA TRP A 303 6.78 -22.28 -19.26
C TRP A 303 6.54 -23.32 -18.16
N ASN A 304 7.55 -24.16 -17.90
CA ASN A 304 7.57 -25.08 -16.76
C ASN A 304 8.17 -24.34 -15.56
N THR A 305 7.34 -23.98 -14.61
CA THR A 305 7.78 -23.21 -13.44
C THR A 305 8.32 -24.12 -12.34
N ASN A 306 9.21 -23.58 -11.51
CA ASN A 306 9.74 -24.23 -10.32
C ASN A 306 9.95 -23.20 -9.19
N CYS A 307 10.43 -23.66 -8.05
CA CYS A 307 10.60 -22.83 -6.85
C CYS A 307 11.56 -21.64 -7.01
N SER A 308 12.54 -21.71 -7.92
CA SER A 308 13.46 -20.60 -8.17
C SER A 308 12.78 -19.40 -8.84
N HIS A 309 11.56 -19.60 -9.35
CA HIS A 309 10.78 -18.58 -10.00
C HIS A 309 9.79 -17.85 -9.08
N VAL A 310 9.65 -18.28 -7.81
CA VAL A 310 8.78 -17.61 -6.85
C VAL A 310 9.32 -16.21 -6.56
N ARG A 311 8.48 -15.19 -6.78
CA ARG A 311 8.80 -13.81 -6.44
C ARG A 311 7.55 -12.96 -6.29
N ARG A 312 7.68 -11.85 -5.54
CA ARG A 312 6.57 -10.94 -5.27
C ARG A 312 6.12 -10.19 -6.53
N GLN A 313 7.07 -9.75 -7.35
CA GLN A 313 6.76 -9.02 -8.57
C GLN A 313 6.48 -9.98 -9.72
N PRO A 314 5.36 -9.83 -10.47
CA PRO A 314 5.11 -10.64 -11.65
C PRO A 314 6.23 -10.54 -12.68
N TYR A 315 6.50 -11.63 -13.36
CA TYR A 315 7.31 -11.60 -14.57
C TYR A 315 6.52 -10.93 -15.70
N GLN A 316 7.25 -10.24 -16.55
CA GLN A 316 6.69 -9.63 -17.76
C GLN A 316 7.29 -10.29 -18.99
N VAL A 317 6.44 -10.59 -19.96
CA VAL A 317 6.83 -11.04 -21.30
C VAL A 317 6.14 -10.11 -22.30
N VAL A 318 6.94 -9.36 -23.01
CA VAL A 318 6.51 -8.39 -24.01
C VAL A 318 6.50 -9.08 -25.37
N PHE A 319 5.35 -9.24 -25.96
CA PHE A 319 5.18 -9.76 -27.33
C PHE A 319 5.06 -8.58 -28.29
N LYS A 320 5.71 -8.74 -29.46
CA LYS A 320 5.76 -7.72 -30.49
C LYS A 320 5.37 -8.36 -31.84
N ALA A 321 4.35 -7.82 -32.44
CA ALA A 321 4.00 -8.08 -33.86
C ALA A 321 4.51 -6.90 -34.68
N LYS A 322 5.18 -7.21 -35.79
CA LYS A 322 5.67 -6.24 -36.77
C LYS A 322 5.20 -6.66 -38.15
N ASP A 323 4.61 -5.74 -38.90
CA ASP A 323 4.24 -5.96 -40.30
C ASP A 323 5.45 -5.79 -41.27
N ASP A 324 5.23 -6.03 -42.55
CA ASP A 324 6.25 -5.90 -43.61
C ASP A 324 5.83 -4.92 -44.70
N ASP A 325 5.04 -3.89 -44.34
CA ASP A 325 4.57 -2.90 -45.30
C ASP A 325 5.74 -2.15 -45.98
N ASP A 326 5.62 -1.95 -47.30
CA ASP A 326 6.67 -1.38 -48.14
C ASP A 326 6.97 0.11 -47.80
N GLU A 327 6.02 0.86 -47.25
CA GLU A 327 6.19 2.28 -46.92
C GLU A 327 6.75 2.43 -45.50
N VAL A 328 6.11 1.77 -44.53
CA VAL A 328 6.55 1.80 -43.11
C VAL A 328 6.08 0.55 -42.41
N GLU A 329 7.01 -0.20 -41.86
CA GLU A 329 6.74 -1.33 -40.99
C GLU A 329 6.27 -0.79 -39.61
N LEU A 330 5.05 -1.14 -39.25
CA LEU A 330 4.43 -0.74 -37.98
C LEU A 330 4.44 -1.91 -36.98
N VAL A 331 4.27 -1.58 -35.73
CA VAL A 331 4.33 -2.56 -34.63
C VAL A 331 3.16 -2.41 -33.68
N ASP A 332 2.74 -3.54 -33.11
CA ASP A 332 1.92 -3.61 -31.92
C ASP A 332 2.65 -4.40 -30.84
N ILE A 333 2.42 -4.03 -29.58
CA ILE A 333 3.09 -4.60 -28.43
C ILE A 333 2.05 -4.88 -27.34
N GLU A 334 2.05 -6.12 -26.85
CA GLU A 334 1.23 -6.54 -25.73
C GLU A 334 2.10 -7.21 -24.65
N ASN A 335 1.76 -6.96 -23.38
CA ASN A 335 2.50 -7.42 -22.22
C ASN A 335 1.72 -8.49 -21.44
N ALA A 336 2.29 -9.69 -21.29
CA ALA A 336 1.76 -10.74 -20.43
C ALA A 336 2.42 -10.66 -19.04
N GLU A 337 1.62 -10.41 -18.00
CA GLU A 337 2.03 -10.46 -16.60
C GLU A 337 1.86 -11.88 -16.05
N ILE A 338 2.93 -12.48 -15.51
CA ILE A 338 2.93 -13.87 -15.00
C ILE A 338 3.44 -13.87 -13.55
N LEU A 339 2.53 -14.16 -12.61
CA LEU A 339 2.87 -14.35 -11.20
C LEU A 339 3.13 -15.84 -10.92
N VAL A 340 4.33 -16.17 -10.44
CA VAL A 340 4.70 -17.52 -10.00
C VAL A 340 4.67 -17.57 -8.48
N ILE A 341 3.88 -18.48 -7.92
CA ILE A 341 3.60 -18.55 -6.49
C ILE A 341 3.92 -19.92 -5.91
N ALA A 342 4.32 -19.93 -4.63
CA ALA A 342 4.54 -21.15 -3.88
C ALA A 342 3.20 -21.76 -3.39
N PRO A 343 3.09 -23.08 -3.32
CA PRO A 343 1.89 -23.76 -2.82
C PRO A 343 1.68 -23.50 -1.32
N PRO A 344 0.50 -23.84 -0.79
CA PRO A 344 0.21 -23.68 0.65
C PRO A 344 1.07 -24.63 1.50
N ILE A 345 1.26 -24.27 2.77
CA ILE A 345 1.84 -25.15 3.78
C ILE A 345 0.86 -26.24 4.13
N GLU A 346 1.35 -27.47 4.25
CA GLU A 346 0.54 -28.65 4.52
C GLU A 346 0.73 -29.17 5.96
N ASN A 347 -0.17 -30.09 6.37
CA ASN A 347 -0.11 -30.86 7.62
C ASN A 347 0.04 -30.03 8.89
N ILE A 348 -0.66 -28.88 8.94
CA ILE A 348 -0.67 -28.08 10.16
C ILE A 348 -1.42 -28.83 11.26
N GLN A 349 -0.76 -28.96 12.42
CA GLN A 349 -1.33 -29.57 13.63
C GLN A 349 -1.40 -28.55 14.75
N THR A 350 -2.42 -28.66 15.58
CA THR A 350 -2.61 -27.83 16.76
C THR A 350 -2.77 -28.69 18.00
N GLU A 351 -2.00 -28.40 19.05
CA GLU A 351 -2.16 -29.01 20.37
C GLU A 351 -2.46 -27.91 21.40
N ALA A 352 -3.66 -27.95 21.96
CA ALA A 352 -4.08 -27.01 22.98
C ALA A 352 -3.54 -27.39 24.36
N THR A 353 -3.01 -26.40 25.08
CA THR A 353 -2.68 -26.49 26.50
C THR A 353 -3.61 -25.57 27.30
N ASN A 354 -3.39 -25.42 28.62
CA ASN A 354 -4.30 -24.61 29.45
C ASN A 354 -4.48 -23.15 28.98
N ASN A 355 -3.44 -22.53 28.42
CA ASN A 355 -3.46 -21.12 28.03
C ASN A 355 -2.60 -20.82 26.80
N ALA A 356 -2.25 -21.85 26.03
CA ALA A 356 -1.45 -21.71 24.82
C ALA A 356 -1.84 -22.78 23.79
N VAL A 357 -1.52 -22.51 22.53
CA VAL A 357 -1.65 -23.49 21.44
C VAL A 357 -0.26 -23.74 20.84
N HIS A 358 0.13 -24.99 20.80
CA HIS A 358 1.33 -25.44 20.11
C HIS A 358 0.97 -25.78 18.66
N LEU A 359 1.64 -25.17 17.72
CA LEU A 359 1.50 -25.34 16.29
C LEU A 359 2.69 -26.09 15.74
N THR A 360 2.45 -27.05 14.86
CA THR A 360 3.49 -27.72 14.05
C THR A 360 3.00 -27.84 12.61
N TRP A 361 3.91 -27.86 11.65
CA TRP A 361 3.60 -27.94 10.22
C TRP A 361 4.75 -28.57 9.43
N ASP A 362 4.49 -28.93 8.17
CA ASP A 362 5.52 -29.44 7.27
C ASP A 362 6.30 -28.30 6.62
N THR A 363 7.52 -28.60 6.17
CA THR A 363 8.35 -27.64 5.41
C THR A 363 7.63 -27.19 4.14
N CYS A 364 7.85 -25.93 3.77
CA CYS A 364 7.50 -25.45 2.44
C CYS A 364 8.13 -26.35 1.37
N SER A 365 7.42 -26.66 0.28
CA SER A 365 8.00 -27.38 -0.85
C SER A 365 9.14 -26.62 -1.54
N CYS A 366 9.16 -25.28 -1.38
CA CYS A 366 10.20 -24.40 -1.91
C CYS A 366 11.26 -24.10 -0.83
N SER A 367 12.43 -24.68 -0.98
CA SER A 367 13.56 -24.54 -0.02
C SER A 367 14.16 -23.14 0.05
N GLN A 368 13.79 -22.23 -0.87
CA GLN A 368 14.17 -20.83 -0.87
C GLN A 368 13.35 -20.00 0.13
N ALA A 369 12.32 -20.56 0.75
CA ALA A 369 11.55 -19.86 1.79
C ALA A 369 12.46 -19.49 2.97
N THR A 370 12.35 -18.25 3.42
CA THR A 370 13.15 -17.70 4.52
C THR A 370 12.56 -18.03 5.88
N GLY A 371 11.25 -18.32 5.93
CA GLY A 371 10.53 -18.66 7.14
C GLY A 371 9.01 -18.68 6.94
N TYR A 372 8.27 -18.54 8.06
CA TYR A 372 6.83 -18.70 8.08
C TYR A 372 6.16 -17.57 8.83
N PHE A 373 5.05 -17.03 8.29
CA PHE A 373 4.14 -16.14 9.00
C PHE A 373 3.00 -16.94 9.61
N ILE A 374 2.74 -16.67 10.89
CA ILE A 374 1.65 -17.30 11.63
C ILE A 374 0.53 -16.27 11.80
N TYR A 375 -0.65 -16.65 11.37
CA TYR A 375 -1.86 -15.84 11.49
C TYR A 375 -2.84 -16.51 12.44
N ARG A 376 -3.49 -15.73 13.29
CA ARG A 376 -4.48 -16.18 14.27
C ARG A 376 -5.78 -15.39 14.13
N LYS A 377 -6.89 -16.08 14.40
CA LYS A 377 -8.22 -15.48 14.56
C LYS A 377 -8.97 -16.17 15.69
N GLN A 378 -9.79 -15.41 16.42
CA GLN A 378 -10.80 -15.99 17.32
C GLN A 378 -12.05 -16.33 16.53
N GLY A 379 -12.49 -17.60 16.61
CA GLY A 379 -13.60 -18.14 15.84
C GLY A 379 -13.28 -18.46 14.38
N LEU A 380 -14.12 -19.27 13.78
CA LEU A 380 -14.01 -19.73 12.39
C LEU A 380 -14.18 -18.58 11.40
N ALA A 381 -13.33 -18.50 10.41
CA ALA A 381 -13.54 -17.65 9.24
C ALA A 381 -14.15 -18.44 8.08
N ASN A 382 -13.97 -19.76 8.05
CA ASN A 382 -14.27 -20.63 6.93
C ASN A 382 -13.59 -20.12 5.63
N TYR A 383 -12.38 -19.59 5.79
CA TYR A 383 -11.61 -19.07 4.68
C TYR A 383 -11.05 -20.23 3.84
N ILE A 384 -11.40 -20.24 2.57
CA ILE A 384 -10.84 -21.16 1.59
C ILE A 384 -9.90 -20.32 0.71
N PRO A 385 -8.59 -20.60 0.74
CA PRO A 385 -7.64 -19.90 -0.12
C PRO A 385 -8.01 -20.10 -1.60
N ALA A 386 -8.17 -19.00 -2.32
CA ALA A 386 -8.36 -19.07 -3.75
C ALA A 386 -7.00 -19.20 -4.45
N ASN A 387 -6.99 -19.86 -5.59
CA ASN A 387 -5.82 -19.88 -6.47
C ASN A 387 -5.42 -18.42 -6.78
N CYS A 388 -4.13 -18.15 -6.78
CA CYS A 388 -3.58 -16.82 -7.11
C CYS A 388 -3.74 -15.72 -6.04
N ILE A 389 -4.20 -16.05 -4.85
CA ILE A 389 -4.14 -15.16 -3.71
C ILE A 389 -3.03 -15.62 -2.78
N THR A 390 -1.96 -14.83 -2.69
CA THR A 390 -0.83 -15.07 -1.79
C THR A 390 -1.06 -14.38 -0.44
N GLY A 391 -0.52 -14.95 0.63
CA GLY A 391 -0.72 -14.43 1.97
C GLY A 391 -2.16 -14.59 2.47
N VAL A 392 -2.49 -13.87 3.54
CA VAL A 392 -3.82 -13.88 4.17
C VAL A 392 -4.48 -12.51 4.03
N PRO A 393 -5.58 -12.38 3.26
CA PRO A 393 -6.25 -11.10 3.04
C PRO A 393 -6.82 -10.50 4.33
N GLN A 394 -6.70 -9.18 4.51
CA GLN A 394 -7.17 -8.47 5.71
C GLN A 394 -8.67 -8.65 6.00
N TRP A 395 -9.51 -8.77 4.96
CA TRP A 395 -10.96 -8.96 5.13
C TRP A 395 -11.35 -10.27 5.83
N THR A 396 -10.42 -11.26 5.92
CA THR A 396 -10.62 -12.51 6.64
C THR A 396 -10.68 -12.31 8.15
N GLY A 397 -10.12 -11.20 8.65
CA GLY A 397 -10.02 -10.89 10.07
C GLY A 397 -8.93 -11.69 10.81
N TYR A 398 -8.03 -12.33 10.08
CA TYR A 398 -6.82 -12.92 10.64
C TYR A 398 -5.77 -11.85 10.94
N GLU A 399 -5.09 -11.97 12.06
CA GLU A 399 -3.98 -11.11 12.45
C GLU A 399 -2.68 -11.91 12.43
N ARG A 400 -1.63 -11.34 11.84
CA ARG A 400 -0.30 -11.93 11.89
C ARG A 400 0.27 -11.77 13.30
N ILE A 401 0.49 -12.89 14.01
CA ILE A 401 0.97 -12.93 15.39
C ILE A 401 2.46 -13.24 15.52
N ALA A 402 3.05 -13.85 14.51
CA ALA A 402 4.46 -14.20 14.55
C ALA A 402 5.10 -14.24 13.17
N ASN A 403 6.42 -14.00 13.17
CA ASN A 403 7.35 -14.29 12.11
C ASN A 403 8.32 -15.35 12.64
N VAL A 404 8.28 -16.56 12.08
CA VAL A 404 9.16 -17.68 12.46
C VAL A 404 10.26 -17.78 11.41
N GLU A 405 11.46 -17.31 11.75
CA GLU A 405 12.61 -17.33 10.86
C GLU A 405 13.21 -18.73 10.72
N GLY A 406 13.66 -19.04 9.51
CA GLY A 406 14.33 -20.29 9.16
C GLY A 406 13.38 -21.32 8.54
N PHE A 407 13.82 -21.85 7.39
CA PHE A 407 13.11 -22.88 6.62
C PHE A 407 12.78 -24.14 7.42
N GLU A 408 13.68 -24.59 8.32
CA GLU A 408 13.51 -25.76 9.17
C GLU A 408 12.83 -25.45 10.51
N SER A 409 12.34 -24.23 10.71
CA SER A 409 11.64 -23.83 11.94
C SER A 409 10.15 -24.17 11.80
N LEU A 410 9.75 -25.37 12.22
CA LEU A 410 8.45 -25.98 11.94
C LEU A 410 7.50 -26.03 13.14
N ASN A 411 7.72 -25.18 14.13
CA ASN A 411 6.85 -25.11 15.29
C ASN A 411 6.76 -23.69 15.85
N TYR A 412 5.64 -23.40 16.50
CA TYR A 412 5.41 -22.14 17.20
C TYR A 412 4.47 -22.37 18.40
N ILE A 413 4.71 -21.70 19.51
CA ILE A 413 3.82 -21.71 20.66
C ILE A 413 3.15 -20.36 20.78
N ASP A 414 1.86 -20.32 20.47
CA ASP A 414 1.04 -19.15 20.70
C ASP A 414 0.61 -19.09 22.16
N ASN A 415 1.27 -18.25 22.93
CA ASN A 415 0.95 -17.96 24.32
C ASN A 415 0.58 -16.49 24.53
N ASN A 416 0.21 -15.79 23.44
CA ASN A 416 -0.17 -14.38 23.44
C ASN A 416 0.89 -13.47 24.10
N ASP A 417 2.14 -13.61 23.68
CA ASP A 417 3.32 -12.88 24.23
C ASP A 417 3.50 -13.10 25.75
N GLY A 418 3.23 -14.30 26.21
CA GLY A 418 3.34 -14.68 27.62
C GLY A 418 2.16 -14.28 28.49
N ARG A 419 1.13 -13.63 27.92
CA ARG A 419 -0.11 -13.27 28.65
C ARG A 419 -1.10 -14.44 28.76
N GLY A 420 -0.91 -15.46 27.94
CA GLY A 420 -1.82 -16.58 27.77
C GLY A 420 -3.01 -16.27 26.88
N LEU A 421 -3.52 -17.31 26.25
CA LEU A 421 -4.74 -17.29 25.46
C LEU A 421 -5.96 -17.45 26.38
N ALA A 422 -7.07 -16.76 26.04
CA ALA A 422 -8.31 -16.87 26.79
C ALA A 422 -8.97 -18.23 26.56
N GLN A 423 -9.44 -18.86 27.65
CA GLN A 423 -10.26 -20.08 27.56
C GLN A 423 -11.69 -19.74 27.13
N GLY A 424 -12.40 -20.74 26.58
CA GLY A 424 -13.74 -20.56 26.07
C GLY A 424 -13.81 -19.99 24.66
N TYR A 425 -12.67 -20.02 23.94
CA TYR A 425 -12.59 -19.64 22.53
C TYR A 425 -12.04 -20.76 21.67
N VAL A 426 -12.53 -20.79 20.45
CA VAL A 426 -11.88 -21.51 19.36
C VAL A 426 -10.85 -20.55 18.74
N TYR A 427 -9.61 -20.97 18.67
CA TYR A 427 -8.54 -20.26 17.97
C TYR A 427 -8.24 -20.96 16.66
N CYS A 428 -8.29 -20.19 15.58
CA CYS A 428 -8.01 -20.69 14.24
C CYS A 428 -6.71 -20.09 13.74
N TYR A 429 -5.94 -20.87 12.99
CA TYR A 429 -4.63 -20.52 12.49
C TYR A 429 -4.51 -20.78 11.01
N ILE A 430 -3.75 -19.93 10.36
CA ILE A 430 -3.29 -20.05 8.97
C ILE A 430 -1.80 -19.77 8.96
N ILE A 431 -1.05 -20.49 8.13
CA ILE A 431 0.38 -20.35 7.98
C ILE A 431 0.70 -20.08 6.51
N THR A 432 1.61 -19.14 6.24
CA THR A 432 2.22 -18.92 4.93
C THR A 432 3.73 -19.02 5.02
N ALA A 433 4.39 -19.47 3.95
CA ALA A 433 5.83 -19.30 3.81
C ALA A 433 6.11 -17.92 3.23
N TYR A 434 7.23 -17.28 3.62
CA TYR A 434 7.68 -16.03 3.04
C TYR A 434 9.11 -16.15 2.49
N PHE A 435 9.43 -15.28 1.53
CA PHE A 435 10.69 -15.26 0.77
C PHE A 435 11.41 -13.93 0.94
N ASP A 436 12.68 -13.86 0.58
CA ASP A 436 13.54 -12.69 0.81
C ASP A 436 13.06 -11.40 0.14
N ASP A 437 12.39 -11.50 -1.01
CA ASP A 437 11.80 -10.36 -1.73
C ASP A 437 10.43 -9.92 -1.20
N GLY A 438 9.92 -10.60 -0.16
CA GLY A 438 8.62 -10.36 0.44
C GLY A 438 7.45 -11.07 -0.27
N ALA A 439 7.73 -12.04 -1.15
CA ALA A 439 6.71 -12.94 -1.66
C ALA A 439 6.19 -13.84 -0.52
N GLU A 440 4.92 -14.24 -0.62
CA GLU A 440 4.29 -15.21 0.28
C GLU A 440 3.69 -16.36 -0.52
N SER A 441 3.63 -17.54 0.09
CA SER A 441 2.90 -18.68 -0.47
C SER A 441 1.38 -18.45 -0.48
N ILE A 442 0.64 -19.32 -1.15
CA ILE A 442 -0.79 -19.47 -0.89
C ILE A 442 -0.98 -19.77 0.60
N ALA A 443 -2.03 -19.21 1.20
CA ALA A 443 -2.39 -19.48 2.58
C ALA A 443 -2.70 -20.97 2.78
N SER A 444 -2.29 -21.53 3.91
CA SER A 444 -2.67 -22.91 4.27
C SER A 444 -4.18 -23.06 4.48
N ALA A 445 -4.63 -24.29 4.61
CA ALA A 445 -5.95 -24.56 5.15
C ALA A 445 -6.07 -23.99 6.58
N GLU A 446 -7.28 -23.54 6.94
CA GLU A 446 -7.63 -23.10 8.29
C GLU A 446 -7.63 -24.31 9.23
N VAL A 447 -6.86 -24.27 10.33
CA VAL A 447 -6.91 -25.25 11.40
C VAL A 447 -7.30 -24.60 12.71
N CYS A 448 -8.19 -25.25 13.46
CA CYS A 448 -8.77 -24.66 14.65
C CYS A 448 -8.67 -25.61 15.85
N THR A 449 -8.51 -25.03 17.03
CA THR A 449 -8.50 -25.74 18.30
C THR A 449 -9.22 -24.95 19.39
N GLU A 450 -9.85 -25.65 20.31
CA GLU A 450 -10.50 -25.08 21.49
C GLU A 450 -9.60 -25.24 22.72
N LEU A 451 -9.45 -24.21 23.54
CA LEU A 451 -8.77 -24.32 24.83
C LEU A 451 -9.66 -24.98 25.87
N VAL A 452 -9.14 -25.98 26.60
CA VAL A 452 -9.88 -26.80 27.54
C VAL A 452 -10.42 -26.00 28.72
N LYS A 453 -11.63 -26.33 29.22
CA LYS A 453 -12.34 -25.67 30.34
C LYS A 453 -11.86 -26.11 31.73
N GLY A 454 -10.55 -26.34 31.92
CA GLY A 454 -9.97 -26.87 33.18
C GLY A 454 -9.71 -25.78 34.23
N ILE A 455 -9.95 -24.52 33.93
CA ILE A 455 -9.70 -23.38 34.87
C ILE A 455 -10.94 -22.47 34.93
N PRO A 456 -11.05 -21.62 35.99
CA PRO A 456 -12.13 -20.63 36.03
C PRO A 456 -12.05 -19.64 34.86
N VAL A 457 -13.18 -19.15 34.39
CA VAL A 457 -13.27 -18.19 33.30
C VAL A 457 -14.07 -16.98 33.74
N ILE A 458 -13.46 -15.78 33.76
CA ILE A 458 -14.15 -14.57 34.19
C ILE A 458 -15.25 -14.24 33.20
N THR A 459 -16.48 -14.03 33.70
CA THR A 459 -17.66 -13.67 32.89
C THR A 459 -18.08 -12.23 33.06
N ASN A 460 -17.86 -11.65 34.24
CA ASN A 460 -18.29 -10.27 34.51
C ASN A 460 -17.23 -9.47 35.26
N VAL A 461 -17.00 -8.27 34.81
CA VAL A 461 -16.34 -7.18 35.53
C VAL A 461 -17.14 -5.92 35.24
N SER A 462 -18.18 -5.70 36.06
CA SER A 462 -19.22 -4.73 35.79
C SER A 462 -19.28 -3.67 36.90
N VAL A 463 -19.38 -2.40 36.52
CA VAL A 463 -19.61 -1.32 37.50
C VAL A 463 -21.02 -1.47 38.07
N ARG A 464 -21.12 -1.66 39.40
CA ARG A 464 -22.40 -1.76 40.09
C ARG A 464 -22.83 -0.39 40.64
N ASN A 465 -21.88 0.36 41.22
CA ASN A 465 -22.10 1.71 41.70
C ASN A 465 -20.94 2.61 41.27
N THR A 466 -21.27 3.76 40.65
CA THR A 466 -20.27 4.76 40.23
C THR A 466 -20.12 5.81 41.31
N ASP A 467 -18.99 5.83 41.99
CA ASP A 467 -18.69 6.81 43.04
C ASP A 467 -17.16 6.93 43.20
N ASN A 468 -16.70 8.05 43.78
CA ASN A 468 -15.27 8.30 44.05
C ASN A 468 -14.73 7.54 45.28
N ILE A 469 -15.62 7.15 46.20
CA ILE A 469 -15.25 6.55 47.51
C ILE A 469 -16.07 5.27 47.74
N GLU A 470 -17.36 5.32 47.53
CA GLU A 470 -18.30 4.22 47.79
C GLU A 470 -18.67 3.44 46.52
N GLY A 471 -17.83 3.52 45.48
CA GLY A 471 -18.00 2.75 44.25
C GLY A 471 -17.88 1.25 44.48
N SER A 472 -18.49 0.47 43.60
CA SER A 472 -18.43 -0.99 43.69
C SER A 472 -18.44 -1.67 42.31
N MET A 473 -17.72 -2.81 42.24
CA MET A 473 -17.62 -3.70 41.08
C MET A 473 -18.26 -5.05 41.38
N PHE A 474 -18.99 -5.56 40.41
CA PHE A 474 -19.46 -6.94 40.36
C PHE A 474 -18.50 -7.76 39.53
N VAL A 475 -17.89 -8.78 40.14
CA VAL A 475 -16.95 -9.70 39.48
C VAL A 475 -17.53 -11.09 39.57
N ALA A 476 -17.66 -11.79 38.42
CA ALA A 476 -18.14 -13.15 38.38
C ALA A 476 -17.32 -14.00 37.40
N TRP A 477 -17.30 -15.30 37.63
CA TRP A 477 -16.62 -16.27 36.79
C TRP A 477 -17.36 -17.58 36.71
N SER A 478 -17.12 -18.34 35.64
CA SER A 478 -17.57 -19.73 35.52
C SER A 478 -16.60 -20.63 36.29
N LYS A 479 -17.11 -21.55 37.06
CA LYS A 479 -16.26 -22.57 37.70
C LYS A 479 -15.65 -23.52 36.68
N PRO A 480 -14.44 -24.04 36.90
CA PRO A 480 -13.85 -25.07 36.05
C PRO A 480 -14.65 -26.39 36.12
N THR A 481 -14.81 -27.07 34.99
CA THR A 481 -15.60 -28.32 34.89
C THR A 481 -14.76 -29.53 34.42
N ASP A 482 -13.61 -29.28 33.77
CA ASP A 482 -12.84 -30.33 33.06
C ASP A 482 -11.41 -30.45 33.60
N PHE A 483 -11.20 -30.40 34.92
CA PHE A 483 -9.91 -30.62 35.54
C PHE A 483 -9.85 -31.99 36.27
N ASP A 484 -8.63 -32.49 36.46
CA ASP A 484 -8.40 -33.80 37.11
C ASP A 484 -8.70 -33.73 38.63
N THR A 485 -9.86 -34.21 39.05
CA THR A 485 -10.29 -34.27 40.44
C THR A 485 -9.59 -35.34 41.25
N ILE A 486 -8.82 -36.24 40.62
CA ILE A 486 -8.00 -37.23 41.30
C ILE A 486 -6.67 -36.60 41.72
N ALA A 487 -6.04 -35.89 40.80
CA ALA A 487 -4.80 -35.17 41.08
C ALA A 487 -5.04 -33.93 41.95
N ALA A 488 -6.23 -33.30 41.86
CA ALA A 488 -6.65 -32.15 42.65
C ALA A 488 -7.95 -32.44 43.41
N PRO A 489 -7.94 -33.18 44.51
CA PRO A 489 -9.16 -33.63 45.21
C PRO A 489 -9.88 -32.56 46.01
N GLY A 490 -9.27 -31.40 46.21
CA GLY A 490 -9.78 -30.33 47.09
C GLY A 490 -9.38 -30.51 48.56
N PRO A 491 -9.81 -29.64 49.48
CA PRO A 491 -10.72 -28.48 49.24
C PRO A 491 -10.16 -27.46 48.27
N TYR A 492 -11.05 -26.69 47.66
CA TYR A 492 -10.66 -25.70 46.66
C TYR A 492 -10.72 -24.28 47.23
N LYS A 493 -9.95 -23.34 46.60
CA LYS A 493 -9.90 -21.95 47.00
C LYS A 493 -9.67 -21.05 45.78
N TYR A 494 -10.45 -19.98 45.70
CA TYR A 494 -10.18 -18.88 44.78
C TYR A 494 -9.42 -17.79 45.51
N LEU A 495 -8.37 -17.25 44.88
CA LEU A 495 -7.71 -16.02 45.29
C LEU A 495 -8.06 -14.93 44.28
N ILE A 496 -8.54 -13.79 44.78
CA ILE A 496 -9.02 -12.66 43.98
C ILE A 496 -8.02 -11.52 44.06
N TYR A 497 -7.51 -11.15 42.90
CA TYR A 497 -6.55 -10.04 42.77
C TYR A 497 -7.18 -8.89 41.99
N ARG A 498 -6.80 -7.68 42.32
CA ARG A 498 -7.20 -6.43 41.63
C ARG A 498 -5.97 -5.60 41.30
N SER A 499 -6.03 -4.91 40.15
CA SER A 499 -5.11 -3.87 39.70
C SER A 499 -5.91 -2.66 39.23
N GLU A 500 -5.35 -1.46 39.36
CA GLU A 500 -5.84 -0.28 38.65
C GLU A 500 -5.43 -0.38 37.18
N GLY A 501 -6.26 0.15 36.27
CA GLY A 501 -6.08 0.05 34.82
C GLY A 501 -6.59 -1.26 34.21
N MET A 502 -6.46 -1.40 32.89
CA MET A 502 -7.08 -2.51 32.17
C MET A 502 -6.20 -3.74 31.96
N TRP A 503 -4.89 -3.65 32.20
CA TRP A 503 -3.94 -4.71 31.85
C TRP A 503 -3.48 -5.59 33.02
N GLY A 504 -3.81 -5.23 34.24
CA GLY A 504 -3.39 -6.01 35.43
C GLY A 504 -1.90 -5.87 35.76
N GLU A 505 -1.32 -4.69 35.56
CA GLU A 505 0.12 -4.45 35.75
C GLU A 505 0.60 -4.52 37.22
N SER A 506 -0.28 -4.23 38.18
CA SER A 506 0.05 -4.18 39.62
C SER A 506 -1.01 -4.91 40.44
N LEU A 507 -1.15 -6.22 40.20
CA LEU A 507 -2.14 -7.05 40.89
C LEU A 507 -1.83 -7.21 42.40
N SER A 508 -2.81 -6.93 43.24
CA SER A 508 -2.77 -7.14 44.68
C SER A 508 -3.90 -8.10 45.09
N LEU A 509 -3.60 -9.04 46.00
CA LEU A 509 -4.59 -9.95 46.57
C LEU A 509 -5.55 -9.11 47.46
N ILE A 510 -6.86 -9.18 47.15
CA ILE A 510 -7.90 -8.43 47.87
C ILE A 510 -8.84 -9.34 48.68
N ASP A 511 -9.06 -10.59 48.24
CA ASP A 511 -9.91 -11.53 48.97
C ASP A 511 -9.63 -12.99 48.55
N SER A 512 -10.29 -13.94 49.21
CA SER A 512 -10.28 -15.37 48.88
C SER A 512 -11.59 -16.03 49.24
N LEU A 513 -12.08 -16.91 48.35
CA LEU A 513 -13.32 -17.69 48.53
C LEU A 513 -13.02 -19.17 48.61
N PRO A 514 -13.56 -19.87 49.67
CA PRO A 514 -13.09 -21.22 50.01
C PRO A 514 -13.85 -22.38 49.34
N GLN A 515 -14.78 -22.11 48.43
CA GLN A 515 -15.60 -23.18 47.80
C GLN A 515 -15.62 -23.05 46.28
N ILE A 516 -15.62 -24.19 45.57
CA ILE A 516 -15.65 -24.20 44.09
C ILE A 516 -16.89 -23.52 43.48
N ASN A 517 -17.98 -23.46 44.23
CA ASN A 517 -19.24 -22.82 43.79
C ASN A 517 -19.32 -21.34 44.12
N ASP A 518 -18.34 -20.79 44.83
CA ASP A 518 -18.25 -19.36 45.13
C ASP A 518 -17.67 -18.62 43.90
N THR A 519 -18.55 -18.25 42.99
CA THR A 519 -18.16 -17.70 41.68
C THR A 519 -18.55 -16.23 41.49
N ILE A 520 -18.88 -15.54 42.57
CA ILE A 520 -19.29 -14.12 42.60
C ILE A 520 -18.54 -13.40 43.71
N PHE A 521 -18.02 -12.23 43.40
CA PHE A 521 -17.40 -11.33 44.32
C PHE A 521 -17.85 -9.88 44.07
N VAL A 522 -18.11 -9.12 45.13
CA VAL A 522 -18.43 -7.70 45.04
C VAL A 522 -17.34 -6.90 45.73
N ASP A 523 -16.55 -6.20 44.91
CA ASP A 523 -15.53 -5.29 45.40
C ASP A 523 -16.16 -3.94 45.72
N THR A 524 -15.96 -3.41 46.91
CA THR A 524 -16.62 -2.21 47.42
C THR A 524 -15.60 -1.19 47.97
N LEU A 525 -16.07 0.05 48.17
CA LEU A 525 -15.24 1.16 48.69
C LEU A 525 -14.06 1.48 47.77
N ILE A 526 -14.30 1.55 46.49
CA ILE A 526 -13.33 1.86 45.44
C ILE A 526 -13.79 3.03 44.56
N ASN A 527 -12.84 3.74 43.96
CA ASN A 527 -13.13 4.85 43.04
C ASN A 527 -13.49 4.31 41.67
N THR A 528 -14.75 4.03 41.39
CA THR A 528 -15.24 3.56 40.09
C THR A 528 -15.56 4.69 39.11
N LYS A 529 -15.53 5.95 39.57
CA LYS A 529 -15.85 7.10 38.73
C LYS A 529 -14.65 7.55 37.88
N GLU A 530 -13.47 7.52 38.45
CA GLU A 530 -12.25 8.05 37.79
C GLU A 530 -11.25 6.96 37.45
N LYS A 531 -11.44 5.72 37.96
CA LYS A 531 -10.49 4.63 37.81
C LYS A 531 -11.14 3.41 37.19
N GLN A 532 -10.41 2.79 36.27
CA GLN A 532 -10.69 1.48 35.72
C GLN A 532 -9.98 0.42 36.56
N TYR A 533 -10.61 -0.75 36.73
CA TYR A 533 -10.02 -1.86 37.47
C TYR A 533 -10.01 -3.13 36.63
N SER A 534 -8.96 -3.92 36.82
CA SER A 534 -8.83 -5.27 36.28
C SER A 534 -8.69 -6.31 37.38
N TYR A 535 -9.21 -7.49 37.12
CA TYR A 535 -9.25 -8.60 38.07
C TYR A 535 -8.61 -9.84 37.51
N LYS A 536 -7.96 -10.60 38.39
CA LYS A 536 -7.40 -11.92 38.15
C LYS A 536 -7.92 -12.87 39.21
N ILE A 537 -8.31 -14.07 38.82
CA ILE A 537 -8.76 -15.15 39.71
C ILE A 537 -7.74 -16.29 39.63
N GLU A 538 -7.21 -16.73 40.76
CA GLU A 538 -6.39 -17.93 40.84
C GLU A 538 -7.17 -19.04 41.53
N PHE A 539 -7.17 -20.25 40.95
CA PHE A 539 -7.89 -21.42 41.49
C PHE A 539 -6.90 -22.45 42.00
N TYR A 540 -7.04 -22.79 43.27
CA TYR A 540 -6.14 -23.69 43.99
C TYR A 540 -6.82 -24.98 44.47
N ASN A 541 -6.08 -26.09 44.42
CA ASN A 541 -6.25 -27.18 45.36
C ASN A 541 -5.64 -26.72 46.70
N ASP A 542 -6.43 -26.52 47.74
CA ASP A 542 -6.00 -25.95 49.04
C ASP A 542 -5.85 -27.08 50.13
N GLU A 543 -5.64 -28.33 49.68
CA GLU A 543 -5.40 -29.46 50.59
C GLU A 543 -4.13 -29.29 51.38
N THR A 544 -4.22 -29.52 52.68
CA THR A 544 -3.07 -29.41 53.58
C THR A 544 -1.96 -30.39 53.21
N GLY A 545 -0.79 -29.89 52.84
CA GLY A 545 0.34 -30.71 52.38
C GLY A 545 0.36 -31.00 50.87
N ASN A 546 -0.71 -30.66 50.14
CA ASN A 546 -0.82 -30.83 48.68
C ASN A 546 -1.42 -29.57 48.03
N ARG A 547 -1.04 -28.40 48.51
CA ARG A 547 -1.53 -27.14 47.96
C ARG A 547 -0.78 -26.75 46.70
N PHE A 548 -1.52 -26.53 45.59
CA PHE A 548 -0.95 -26.07 44.33
C PHE A 548 -1.98 -25.27 43.53
N LEU A 549 -1.48 -24.42 42.61
CA LEU A 549 -2.29 -23.72 41.66
C LEU A 549 -2.81 -24.66 40.58
N ILE A 550 -4.13 -24.79 40.45
CA ILE A 550 -4.76 -25.54 39.35
C ILE A 550 -4.75 -24.72 38.08
N GLY A 551 -5.06 -23.40 38.19
CA GLY A 551 -4.98 -22.52 37.05
C GLY A 551 -5.50 -21.11 37.33
N THR A 552 -5.27 -20.24 36.37
CA THR A 552 -5.68 -18.83 36.39
C THR A 552 -6.20 -18.42 35.02
N PRO A 553 -7.37 -17.78 34.92
CA PRO A 553 -7.86 -17.24 33.66
C PRO A 553 -7.07 -15.99 33.25
N GLN A 554 -7.37 -15.51 32.04
CA GLN A 554 -6.92 -14.22 31.57
C GLN A 554 -7.49 -13.11 32.47
N VAL A 555 -6.71 -12.05 32.68
CA VAL A 555 -7.16 -10.82 33.37
C VAL A 555 -8.30 -10.18 32.58
N ALA A 556 -9.36 -9.78 33.29
CA ALA A 556 -10.46 -9.02 32.71
C ALA A 556 -10.62 -7.66 33.39
N SER A 557 -10.91 -6.63 32.64
CA SER A 557 -11.14 -5.27 33.14
C SER A 557 -12.61 -4.88 33.11
N SER A 558 -12.96 -3.87 33.93
CA SER A 558 -14.21 -3.13 33.75
C SER A 558 -14.17 -2.35 32.42
N MET A 559 -15.34 -2.04 31.89
CA MET A 559 -15.47 -1.05 30.84
C MET A 559 -15.27 0.35 31.42
N TYR A 560 -14.52 1.20 30.74
CA TYR A 560 -14.30 2.60 31.11
C TYR A 560 -14.76 3.52 29.98
N LEU A 561 -15.92 4.18 30.20
CA LEU A 561 -16.55 5.09 29.25
C LEU A 561 -15.81 6.41 29.18
N LYS A 562 -15.44 6.82 27.97
CA LYS A 562 -14.82 8.09 27.61
C LYS A 562 -15.76 8.91 26.75
N LEU A 563 -15.77 10.21 26.98
CA LEU A 563 -16.54 11.17 26.20
C LEU A 563 -15.61 12.13 25.47
N VAL A 564 -15.90 12.38 24.20
CA VAL A 564 -15.27 13.43 23.40
C VAL A 564 -16.35 14.40 22.94
N SER A 565 -16.26 15.64 23.45
CA SER A 565 -17.20 16.71 23.15
C SER A 565 -16.83 17.41 21.83
N SER A 566 -17.85 17.70 21.02
CA SER A 566 -17.74 18.51 19.81
C SER A 566 -19.00 19.36 19.67
N ASP A 567 -19.11 20.12 18.60
CA ASP A 567 -20.26 20.99 18.36
C ASP A 567 -21.56 20.19 18.27
N ASN A 568 -22.53 20.54 19.14
CA ASN A 568 -23.85 19.93 19.22
C ASN A 568 -23.85 18.39 19.36
N GLN A 569 -22.73 17.77 19.76
CA GLN A 569 -22.63 16.32 19.86
C GLN A 569 -21.58 15.86 20.91
N ILE A 570 -21.76 14.63 21.36
CA ILE A 570 -20.80 13.93 22.20
C ILE A 570 -20.56 12.54 21.61
N SER A 571 -19.31 12.20 21.41
CA SER A 571 -18.86 10.86 21.00
C SER A 571 -18.52 10.03 22.23
N LEU A 572 -19.04 8.81 22.29
CA LEU A 572 -18.89 7.85 23.39
C LEU A 572 -18.04 6.67 22.95
N ASP A 573 -16.95 6.40 23.66
CA ASP A 573 -16.08 5.25 23.42
C ASP A 573 -15.72 4.54 24.72
N ILE A 574 -15.25 3.28 24.65
CA ILE A 574 -14.95 2.44 25.81
C ILE A 574 -13.55 1.85 25.72
N ASP A 575 -12.76 2.05 26.79
CA ASP A 575 -11.58 1.23 27.02
C ASP A 575 -11.97 -0.04 27.78
N LYS A 576 -11.53 -1.20 27.32
CA LYS A 576 -11.73 -2.49 27.97
C LYS A 576 -10.68 -3.52 27.55
N ASN A 577 -10.39 -4.43 28.46
CA ASN A 577 -9.63 -5.66 28.19
C ASN A 577 -10.42 -6.84 28.77
N VAL A 578 -11.18 -7.53 27.94
CA VAL A 578 -12.07 -8.61 28.35
C VAL A 578 -11.89 -9.84 27.48
N PRO A 579 -11.94 -11.05 28.05
CA PRO A 579 -11.76 -12.29 27.32
C PRO A 579 -13.02 -12.81 26.62
N TRP A 580 -14.05 -12.02 26.44
CA TRP A 580 -15.28 -12.36 25.70
C TRP A 580 -15.55 -11.36 24.58
N LEU A 581 -16.31 -11.78 23.59
CA LEU A 581 -16.82 -10.90 22.53
C LEU A 581 -17.95 -10.04 23.06
N ASN A 582 -17.95 -8.76 22.73
CA ASN A 582 -19.09 -7.88 22.94
C ASN A 582 -19.76 -7.61 21.59
N ASP A 583 -20.96 -8.12 21.41
CA ASP A 583 -21.71 -8.07 20.15
C ASP A 583 -22.58 -6.82 20.05
N THR A 584 -23.00 -6.27 21.20
CA THR A 584 -23.97 -5.19 21.26
C THR A 584 -23.67 -4.25 22.43
N PHE A 585 -23.83 -2.96 22.18
CA PHE A 585 -23.75 -1.90 23.20
C PHE A 585 -25.07 -1.14 23.21
N ILE A 586 -25.64 -1.00 24.40
CA ILE A 586 -26.83 -0.19 24.65
C ILE A 586 -26.39 1.08 25.33
N VAL A 587 -26.64 2.21 24.71
CA VAL A 587 -26.23 3.53 25.20
C VAL A 587 -27.37 4.17 25.95
N PHE A 588 -27.12 4.59 27.19
CA PHE A 588 -28.07 5.27 28.04
C PHE A 588 -27.63 6.70 28.30
N ARG A 589 -28.61 7.61 28.28
CA ARG A 589 -28.44 9.02 28.68
C ARG A 589 -29.35 9.32 29.85
N GLN A 590 -28.82 10.05 30.84
CA GLN A 590 -29.60 10.43 32.03
C GLN A 590 -30.65 11.46 31.67
N ASN A 591 -31.89 11.19 32.06
CA ASN A 591 -33.00 12.11 31.92
C ASN A 591 -32.90 13.22 32.97
N ALA A 592 -32.79 14.47 32.51
CA ALA A 592 -32.56 15.62 33.39
C ALA A 592 -33.73 15.89 34.40
N LEU A 593 -34.92 15.36 34.15
CA LEU A 593 -36.10 15.62 35.01
C LEU A 593 -36.25 14.59 36.11
N ILE A 594 -35.98 13.29 35.78
CA ILE A 594 -36.25 12.18 36.71
C ILE A 594 -34.98 11.53 37.23
N MET A 595 -33.81 11.95 36.71
CA MET A 595 -32.47 11.45 37.05
C MET A 595 -32.29 9.94 36.76
N GLU A 596 -33.19 9.31 35.99
CA GLU A 596 -33.09 7.93 35.52
C GLU A 596 -32.36 7.88 34.15
N PHE A 597 -31.86 6.73 33.77
CA PHE A 597 -31.14 6.52 32.52
C PHE A 597 -32.07 5.91 31.47
N ASP A 598 -32.33 6.66 30.40
CA ASP A 598 -33.15 6.21 29.26
C ASP A 598 -32.18 5.68 28.15
N SER A 599 -32.55 4.56 27.51
CA SER A 599 -31.80 4.08 26.33
C SER A 599 -32.02 5.03 25.15
N ILE A 600 -30.92 5.51 24.57
CA ILE A 600 -30.93 6.43 23.42
C ILE A 600 -30.44 5.77 22.14
N GLY A 601 -29.82 4.58 22.22
CA GLY A 601 -29.35 3.87 21.04
C GLY A 601 -28.80 2.48 21.33
N ILE A 602 -28.74 1.68 20.29
CA ILE A 602 -28.13 0.34 20.29
C ILE A 602 -27.17 0.28 19.12
N THR A 603 -25.94 -0.18 19.34
CA THR A 603 -24.92 -0.29 18.30
C THR A 603 -24.09 -1.55 18.50
N SER A 604 -23.53 -2.07 17.41
CA SER A 604 -22.51 -3.15 17.45
C SER A 604 -21.08 -2.61 17.41
N THR A 605 -20.90 -1.31 17.14
CA THR A 605 -19.58 -0.68 17.01
C THR A 605 -19.51 0.62 17.79
N LEU A 606 -18.34 0.93 18.30
CA LEU A 606 -18.03 2.21 18.95
C LEU A 606 -16.98 2.94 18.09
N PRO A 607 -16.86 4.28 18.16
CA PRO A 607 -17.63 5.17 19.02
C PRO A 607 -19.08 5.38 18.57
N TYR A 608 -20.00 5.59 19.55
CA TYR A 608 -21.37 6.03 19.30
C TYR A 608 -21.44 7.56 19.42
N VAL A 609 -22.15 8.24 18.51
CA VAL A 609 -22.26 9.70 18.53
C VAL A 609 -23.70 10.11 18.83
N ASP A 610 -23.89 10.79 19.97
CA ASP A 610 -25.15 11.43 20.35
C ASP A 610 -25.16 12.86 19.79
N THR A 611 -26.09 13.16 18.89
CA THR A 611 -26.18 14.42 18.13
C THR A 611 -27.41 15.25 18.51
N GLY A 612 -27.43 16.51 18.09
CA GLY A 612 -28.53 17.44 18.38
C GLY A 612 -28.57 17.87 19.84
N LEU A 613 -27.45 17.85 20.50
CA LEU A 613 -27.28 18.29 21.88
C LEU A 613 -27.09 19.81 21.93
N LYS A 614 -27.46 20.41 23.07
CA LYS A 614 -27.26 21.84 23.27
C LYS A 614 -25.85 22.10 23.84
N ASN A 615 -25.08 22.95 23.17
CA ASN A 615 -23.77 23.37 23.61
C ASN A 615 -23.80 23.97 25.02
N GLY A 616 -22.82 23.58 25.87
CA GLY A 616 -22.71 24.01 27.27
C GLY A 616 -23.68 23.31 28.23
N ALA A 617 -24.65 22.52 27.76
CA ALA A 617 -25.49 21.73 28.64
C ALA A 617 -24.80 20.42 29.03
N THR A 618 -24.97 19.97 30.28
CA THR A 618 -24.33 18.74 30.78
C THR A 618 -25.22 17.54 30.51
N TYR A 619 -24.63 16.50 29.89
CA TYR A 619 -25.27 15.22 29.64
C TYR A 619 -24.45 14.10 30.26
N CYS A 620 -25.13 13.16 30.94
CA CYS A 620 -24.49 12.02 31.60
C CYS A 620 -24.88 10.73 30.90
N TYR A 621 -23.90 9.84 30.69
CA TYR A 621 -24.07 8.60 29.95
C TYR A 621 -23.55 7.39 30.72
N LYS A 622 -24.10 6.23 30.48
CA LYS A 622 -23.52 4.91 30.79
C LYS A 622 -23.76 3.96 29.61
N ILE A 623 -22.97 2.90 29.51
CA ILE A 623 -23.11 1.88 28.47
C ILE A 623 -23.27 0.51 29.13
N GLU A 624 -24.21 -0.26 28.62
CA GLU A 624 -24.37 -1.69 28.88
C GLU A 624 -23.81 -2.45 27.67
N SER A 625 -22.95 -3.45 27.89
CA SER A 625 -22.51 -4.37 26.83
C SER A 625 -23.16 -5.72 27.00
N LEU A 626 -23.59 -6.29 25.88
CA LEU A 626 -24.01 -7.68 25.76
C LEU A 626 -22.87 -8.42 25.02
N GLY A 627 -22.38 -9.47 25.64
CA GLY A 627 -21.30 -10.27 25.10
C GLY A 627 -21.51 -11.75 25.32
N ARG A 628 -20.58 -12.57 24.77
CA ARG A 628 -20.60 -14.02 24.94
C ARG A 628 -19.21 -14.62 24.71
N TYR A 629 -18.99 -15.80 25.24
CA TYR A 629 -17.96 -16.70 24.76
C TYR A 629 -18.45 -17.45 23.52
N ILE A 630 -17.51 -17.81 22.63
CA ILE A 630 -17.86 -18.52 21.37
C ILE A 630 -18.22 -19.98 21.66
N THR A 631 -17.64 -20.56 22.73
CA THR A 631 -17.86 -21.95 23.10
C THR A 631 -19.08 -22.11 24.00
N ASP A 632 -19.78 -23.23 23.85
CA ASP A 632 -20.96 -23.57 24.65
C ASP A 632 -20.63 -23.79 26.14
N GLY A 633 -21.63 -23.58 27.00
CA GLY A 633 -21.55 -23.86 28.43
C GLY A 633 -21.19 -22.68 29.32
N PHE A 634 -21.03 -21.48 28.75
CA PHE A 634 -20.96 -20.22 29.50
C PHE A 634 -22.30 -19.47 29.50
N ILE A 635 -22.39 -18.51 30.41
CA ILE A 635 -23.57 -17.63 30.45
C ILE A 635 -23.66 -16.80 29.14
N ASP A 636 -24.86 -16.72 28.55
CA ASP A 636 -25.15 -15.97 27.34
C ASP A 636 -26.54 -15.32 27.48
N PRO A 637 -26.67 -13.99 27.35
CA PRO A 637 -25.62 -13.00 27.19
C PRO A 637 -24.85 -12.68 28.49
N ILE A 638 -23.56 -12.32 28.33
CA ILE A 638 -22.74 -11.72 29.37
C ILE A 638 -23.05 -10.22 29.42
N ILE A 639 -23.56 -9.74 30.55
CA ILE A 639 -24.01 -8.35 30.71
C ILE A 639 -23.05 -7.60 31.61
N ASN A 640 -22.47 -6.50 31.13
CA ASN A 640 -21.60 -5.62 31.90
C ASN A 640 -21.95 -4.15 31.70
N PHE A 641 -21.78 -3.35 32.75
CA PHE A 641 -22.03 -1.91 32.74
C PHE A 641 -20.72 -1.13 32.91
N SER A 642 -20.61 -0.01 32.21
CA SER A 642 -19.59 1.01 32.47
C SER A 642 -19.96 1.86 33.68
N GLN A 643 -19.01 2.66 34.19
CA GLN A 643 -19.35 3.81 35.04
C GLN A 643 -20.23 4.79 34.24
N TYR A 644 -21.00 5.60 34.94
CA TYR A 644 -21.55 6.77 34.28
C TYR A 644 -20.55 7.92 34.31
N THR A 645 -20.51 8.70 33.24
CA THR A 645 -19.70 9.91 33.14
C THR A 645 -20.48 11.00 32.43
N CYS A 646 -20.13 12.28 32.72
CA CYS A 646 -20.85 13.42 32.19
C CYS A 646 -19.93 14.32 31.40
N GLY A 647 -20.45 14.90 30.31
CA GLY A 647 -19.77 15.86 29.46
C GLY A 647 -20.72 16.92 28.94
N SER A 648 -20.18 17.98 28.39
CA SER A 648 -20.95 19.06 27.75
C SER A 648 -20.45 19.24 26.32
N PRO A 649 -21.34 19.30 25.32
CA PRO A 649 -20.93 19.66 23.97
C PRO A 649 -20.26 21.05 23.98
N LEU A 650 -19.28 21.21 23.13
CA LEU A 650 -18.48 22.43 23.01
C LEU A 650 -18.66 22.98 21.60
N ASP A 651 -19.08 24.22 21.53
CA ASP A 651 -19.08 24.94 20.29
C ASP A 651 -17.62 25.18 19.84
N ASN A 652 -17.22 24.48 18.82
CA ASN A 652 -15.88 24.56 18.20
C ASN A 652 -15.94 24.69 16.66
N VAL A 653 -17.12 24.96 16.12
CA VAL A 653 -17.37 25.16 14.68
C VAL A 653 -17.66 26.63 14.43
N SER A 654 -16.77 27.30 13.75
CA SER A 654 -17.02 28.68 13.32
C SER A 654 -18.16 28.73 12.29
N PRO A 655 -19.01 29.77 12.33
CA PRO A 655 -20.02 29.99 11.29
C PRO A 655 -19.44 29.99 9.90
N CYS A 656 -20.16 29.46 8.93
CA CYS A 656 -19.76 29.51 7.52
C CYS A 656 -19.80 30.95 7.00
N SER A 657 -19.16 31.21 5.87
CA SER A 657 -19.23 32.51 5.22
C SER A 657 -20.64 32.78 4.68
N PRO A 658 -21.23 33.96 4.93
CA PRO A 658 -22.51 34.32 4.35
C PRO A 658 -22.45 34.41 2.83
N ASN A 659 -23.52 34.02 2.14
CA ASN A 659 -23.64 34.18 0.70
C ASN A 659 -24.08 35.60 0.41
N LEU A 660 -23.11 36.51 0.23
CA LEU A 660 -23.35 37.94 0.04
C LEU A 660 -23.77 38.23 -1.40
N ILE A 661 -24.93 38.87 -1.52
CA ILE A 661 -25.43 39.42 -2.80
C ILE A 661 -25.39 40.94 -2.73
N LEU A 662 -24.69 41.56 -3.70
CA LEU A 662 -24.61 42.99 -3.84
C LEU A 662 -25.49 43.47 -4.99
N THR A 663 -26.37 44.43 -4.73
CA THR A 663 -27.20 45.10 -5.73
C THR A 663 -26.95 46.59 -5.69
N SER A 664 -26.46 47.17 -6.78
CA SER A 664 -26.28 48.61 -6.90
C SER A 664 -27.59 49.30 -7.25
N LEU A 665 -28.01 50.24 -6.39
CA LEU A 665 -29.20 51.07 -6.57
C LEU A 665 -28.76 52.43 -7.16
N CYS A 666 -28.44 52.46 -8.47
CA CYS A 666 -27.82 53.58 -9.14
C CYS A 666 -28.61 54.88 -9.05
N ASP A 667 -29.97 54.81 -9.11
CA ASP A 667 -30.85 55.98 -9.02
C ASP A 667 -30.77 56.71 -7.67
N SER A 668 -30.38 55.99 -6.61
CA SER A 668 -30.30 56.52 -5.25
C SER A 668 -28.88 56.61 -4.70
N LEU A 669 -27.85 56.30 -5.51
CA LEU A 669 -26.43 56.29 -5.13
C LEU A 669 -26.17 55.42 -3.88
N LYS A 670 -26.73 54.20 -3.85
CA LYS A 670 -26.65 53.26 -2.72
C LYS A 670 -26.32 51.85 -3.18
N ASN A 671 -25.71 51.10 -2.32
CA ASN A 671 -25.52 49.64 -2.48
C ASN A 671 -26.36 48.88 -1.46
N ALA A 672 -27.17 47.96 -1.94
CA ALA A 672 -27.93 47.04 -1.10
C ALA A 672 -27.16 45.73 -1.01
N LEU A 673 -26.81 45.34 0.20
CA LEU A 673 -26.21 44.04 0.56
C LEU A 673 -27.31 43.18 1.13
N THR A 674 -27.39 41.93 0.68
CA THR A 674 -28.27 40.91 1.24
C THR A 674 -27.51 39.59 1.36
N TRP A 675 -27.82 38.79 2.38
CA TRP A 675 -27.22 37.48 2.61
C TRP A 675 -28.20 36.55 3.28
N ASN A 676 -27.89 35.26 3.29
CA ASN A 676 -28.69 34.27 3.99
C ASN A 676 -28.48 34.34 5.50
N ASN A 677 -29.50 34.04 6.28
CA ASN A 677 -29.35 33.83 7.73
C ASN A 677 -28.56 32.54 7.96
N LEU A 678 -27.38 32.66 8.56
CA LEU A 678 -26.49 31.51 8.79
C LEU A 678 -27.06 30.55 9.85
N ASN A 679 -27.82 31.05 10.84
CA ASN A 679 -28.48 30.20 11.84
C ASN A 679 -29.58 29.30 11.24
N ASP A 680 -30.01 29.56 10.01
CA ASP A 680 -30.96 28.68 9.28
C ASP A 680 -30.28 27.64 8.40
N SER A 681 -28.92 27.65 8.29
CA SER A 681 -28.22 26.85 7.30
C SER A 681 -26.97 26.11 7.82
N CYS A 682 -26.08 26.76 8.53
CA CYS A 682 -24.76 26.20 8.85
C CYS A 682 -24.19 26.61 10.22
N ALA A 683 -24.94 27.37 10.99
CA ALA A 683 -24.60 27.79 12.35
C ALA A 683 -25.85 27.88 13.20
N ASP A 684 -25.72 27.92 14.51
CA ASP A 684 -26.81 28.11 15.46
C ASP A 684 -26.53 29.17 16.52
N ASP A 685 -25.39 29.82 16.39
CA ASP A 685 -24.81 30.72 17.39
C ASP A 685 -24.37 32.11 16.87
N VAL A 686 -24.72 32.44 15.63
CA VAL A 686 -24.42 33.77 15.06
C VAL A 686 -25.12 34.84 15.87
N LEU A 687 -24.34 35.76 16.44
CA LEU A 687 -24.83 36.87 17.27
C LEU A 687 -24.95 38.19 16.49
N LYS A 688 -24.06 38.40 15.53
CA LYS A 688 -23.97 39.67 14.79
C LYS A 688 -23.29 39.51 13.44
N TYR A 689 -23.50 40.43 12.55
CA TYR A 689 -22.75 40.60 11.32
C TYR A 689 -21.96 41.90 11.36
N ASN A 690 -20.69 41.83 11.01
CA ASN A 690 -19.82 43.00 10.78
C ASN A 690 -19.68 43.20 9.26
N ILE A 691 -19.96 44.37 8.80
CA ILE A 691 -19.88 44.74 7.38
C ILE A 691 -18.67 45.60 7.18
N TYR A 692 -17.80 45.21 6.28
CA TYR A 692 -16.59 45.87 5.91
C TYR A 692 -16.69 46.37 4.47
N TYR A 693 -16.04 47.48 4.16
CA TYR A 693 -16.02 48.08 2.82
C TYR A 693 -14.63 48.63 2.50
N SER A 694 -14.25 48.49 1.24
CA SER A 694 -13.10 49.19 0.65
C SER A 694 -13.50 49.81 -0.69
N SER A 695 -13.06 51.01 -0.97
CA SER A 695 -13.30 51.70 -2.25
C SER A 695 -12.45 51.16 -3.41
N SER A 696 -11.50 50.27 -3.13
CA SER A 696 -10.65 49.65 -4.15
C SER A 696 -10.38 48.16 -3.84
N ILE A 697 -10.12 47.38 -4.88
CA ILE A 697 -9.87 45.91 -4.77
C ILE A 697 -8.56 45.58 -3.99
N SER A 698 -7.65 46.53 -3.90
CA SER A 698 -6.37 46.38 -3.16
C SER A 698 -6.31 47.22 -1.87
N GLY A 699 -7.41 47.91 -1.50
CA GLY A 699 -7.52 48.73 -0.31
C GLY A 699 -7.78 47.92 0.95
N GLU A 700 -7.46 48.48 2.12
CA GLU A 700 -7.84 47.91 3.38
C GLU A 700 -9.37 47.95 3.58
N LEU A 701 -9.95 46.87 4.10
CA LEU A 701 -11.36 46.79 4.42
C LEU A 701 -11.65 47.50 5.75
N GLU A 702 -12.46 48.54 5.75
CA GLU A 702 -12.86 49.27 6.94
C GLU A 702 -14.26 48.81 7.42
N LEU A 703 -14.44 48.68 8.73
CA LEU A 703 -15.72 48.34 9.34
C LEU A 703 -16.70 49.50 9.20
N ILE A 704 -17.75 49.32 8.43
CA ILE A 704 -18.75 50.37 8.16
C ILE A 704 -20.04 50.16 8.97
N ALA A 705 -20.36 48.94 9.39
CA ALA A 705 -21.54 48.69 10.20
C ALA A 705 -21.40 47.37 11.00
N THR A 706 -22.09 47.33 12.14
CA THR A 706 -22.32 46.09 12.93
C THR A 706 -23.81 45.92 13.16
N LEU A 707 -24.37 44.83 12.69
CA LEU A 707 -25.75 44.42 12.92
C LEU A 707 -25.79 43.43 14.07
N ASN A 708 -26.37 43.79 15.20
CA ASN A 708 -26.35 42.99 16.43
C ASN A 708 -27.49 41.97 16.54
N ASN A 709 -28.11 41.62 15.44
CA ASN A 709 -29.18 40.60 15.40
C ASN A 709 -28.90 39.65 14.24
N ALA A 710 -28.80 38.38 14.49
CA ALA A 710 -28.57 37.35 13.51
C ALA A 710 -29.62 37.26 12.39
N ASN A 711 -30.83 37.82 12.64
CA ASN A 711 -31.91 37.88 11.65
C ASN A 711 -31.79 39.08 10.70
N ASP A 712 -30.84 39.98 10.95
CA ASP A 712 -30.62 41.15 10.06
C ASP A 712 -29.76 40.69 8.86
N THR A 713 -30.43 40.32 7.79
CA THR A 713 -29.83 39.73 6.58
C THR A 713 -29.73 40.75 5.42
N ALA A 714 -29.84 42.04 5.70
CA ALA A 714 -29.75 43.09 4.72
C ALA A 714 -29.15 44.39 5.30
N TYR A 715 -28.40 45.09 4.49
CA TYR A 715 -27.84 46.40 4.83
C TYR A 715 -27.79 47.30 3.60
N ILE A 716 -28.08 48.60 3.77
CA ILE A 716 -27.96 49.61 2.70
C ILE A 716 -26.78 50.52 3.01
N HIS A 717 -25.75 50.41 2.20
CA HIS A 717 -24.57 51.29 2.26
C HIS A 717 -24.72 52.51 1.34
N VAL A 718 -24.36 53.66 1.85
CA VAL A 718 -24.26 54.92 1.10
C VAL A 718 -22.79 55.32 1.05
N PRO A 719 -22.04 54.93 0.03
CA PRO A 719 -20.61 55.22 -0.05
C PRO A 719 -20.38 56.71 -0.30
N GLU A 720 -19.36 57.31 0.33
CA GLU A 720 -19.08 58.75 0.26
C GLU A 720 -18.38 59.13 -1.03
N GLU A 721 -17.55 58.28 -1.60
CA GLU A 721 -16.69 58.64 -2.74
C GLU A 721 -17.02 57.91 -4.05
N SER A 722 -17.44 56.65 -4.00
CA SER A 722 -17.71 55.83 -5.20
C SER A 722 -18.69 54.70 -4.89
N MET A 723 -19.59 54.42 -5.83
CA MET A 723 -20.47 53.24 -5.73
C MET A 723 -19.74 51.92 -5.99
N ALA A 724 -18.57 51.95 -6.60
CA ALA A 724 -17.75 50.80 -6.81
C ALA A 724 -16.86 50.55 -5.59
N GLY A 725 -16.80 49.27 -5.14
CA GLY A 725 -15.97 48.86 -3.99
C GLY A 725 -16.11 47.38 -3.71
N CYS A 726 -15.38 46.89 -2.70
CA CYS A 726 -15.41 45.51 -2.19
C CYS A 726 -16.08 45.47 -0.81
N TYR A 727 -16.82 44.38 -0.53
CA TYR A 727 -17.46 44.10 0.76
C TYR A 727 -17.03 42.77 1.30
#